data_62efbbfbbcb80b915075ce953fe43991
#
_entry.id   62efbbfbbcb80b915075ce953fe43991
#
_cell.length_a   1.000
_cell.length_b   1.000
_cell.length_c   1.000
_cell.angle_alpha   90.00
_cell.angle_beta   90.00
_cell.angle_gamma   90.00
#
_symmetry.space_group_name_H-M   'P 1'
#
loop_
_entity.id
_entity.type
_entity.pdbx_description
1 polymer ?
#
loop_
_entity_poly.entity_id
_entity_poly.type
_entity_poly.pdbx_seq_one_letter_code
_entity_poly.pdbx_strand_id
1 'polypeptide(L)'
;MANELQSLSVLFQNRLFRIPDYQRGYAWKHEQLADFWEDLLNLHEDRYHYTGLLSLKAVSRKETRLWLEDEWLLDIGYKPFHVVDGQQRLTTFSILMYEIIAFVKSVPDNKDKQDEEIFLGYESLKDIKAKYVLRKRPPQNIVTTYLFGYETDNPSSDYLKYKVFEEQFGGTVFETYYTKNLKYAKSFFAENLRAMYETDGMTGIELLYKKLTLRLMFNLHEIEDDYDVFVAFETMNNRGKKLTNLELLKNRLIYLTTLFDDGQLDSRDKDQLRKNINDAWKEVYYQLGRNQNAPLSDDEFLRAHWITYFRYSRKGGDDYIRFLLGKFSAKNVFEKHAPIQENDDVVHLSDIESDEDDETQEVQTEAEIQLVSKLTPKEISDYVNSLKLLAEYWYYSFFPYDSGFSNDEKVWIDKLNRIGIGYFRPLVVAALSTEKNTTPEERIVLFKSIERFIFVSFRLGGFQSNYQSSVYYNRSRDVLSGNVSIVSISEDLNSTVDNDMASAIKAFIARTNRRFDSGEGFYGWRDLRYFLYEYEYDKAVKNNIQKVDWSMFTRVEKDKVTIEHILPQTPTKWYWRNTYRMFSENEIKQLSASLGNLLPLSQSINSSLQNDSFKDKKNPTAAGRRGYINGSHSEIEVAQEEDWTAQNIFNRGMSLLNFMEKRWQLQFGNNEKAELLHVSFINDGREVPDEIPETELTPTLVIETTRELSDRHYLRLDFWSNFVNYCRENGRGEDIASRKPSTDDWYDVTIGNRDYHIFFQLLRQKILRIGLYVYRPEDFARLDSLKVEIENAYGSPLEWYTSREKSTAKRILHSIEADIHNPELYPQHFEWLISQFDKLKTALEKVDFNANQSTGVSESTALTNEMTAVAYEVSKKVFEGSVGRSEGKDEIVRRTGMNAGSAGDYITDFLAMMNGEKYTRTLNEYSTRYFLEHIREDYGVPALKKAVTACSKHAAYYATLGHGRLAYVERIVEEYANYTV
;
A
#
# COMPACT_ATOMS: atom_id res chain seq x y z
N MET A 1 27.19 1.63 -35.12
CA MET A 1 27.89 2.58 -34.25
C MET A 1 28.34 1.85 -33.00
N ALA A 2 29.58 2.09 -32.54
CA ALA A 2 30.12 1.44 -31.35
C ALA A 2 29.37 2.02 -30.11
N ASN A 3 28.76 1.17 -29.32
CA ASN A 3 28.24 1.51 -27.99
C ASN A 3 29.47 1.83 -27.10
N GLU A 4 29.72 3.10 -26.86
CA GLU A 4 30.89 3.55 -26.10
C GLU A 4 30.48 3.80 -24.63
N LEU A 5 31.14 3.07 -23.72
CA LEU A 5 30.96 3.29 -22.30
C LEU A 5 31.66 4.58 -21.88
N GLN A 6 30.89 5.53 -21.35
CA GLN A 6 31.42 6.82 -20.90
C GLN A 6 31.17 7.02 -19.39
N SER A 7 32.23 7.49 -18.71
CA SER A 7 32.06 7.96 -17.31
C SER A 7 31.40 9.33 -17.29
N LEU A 8 30.85 9.73 -16.12
CA LEU A 8 30.24 11.05 -15.97
C LEU A 8 31.18 12.19 -16.29
N SER A 9 32.47 12.05 -15.98
CA SER A 9 33.45 13.09 -16.29
C SER A 9 33.65 13.30 -17.79
N VAL A 10 33.51 12.27 -18.61
CA VAL A 10 33.55 12.34 -20.08
C VAL A 10 32.20 12.81 -20.63
N LEU A 11 31.10 12.32 -20.04
CA LEU A 11 29.75 12.64 -20.48
C LEU A 11 29.46 14.14 -20.41
N PHE A 12 29.93 14.84 -19.37
CA PHE A 12 29.70 16.28 -19.17
C PHE A 12 30.68 17.20 -19.93
N GLN A 13 31.61 16.64 -20.70
CA GLN A 13 32.52 17.46 -21.49
C GLN A 13 31.79 18.12 -22.67
N ASN A 14 31.73 19.47 -22.64
CA ASN A 14 31.11 20.28 -23.67
C ASN A 14 29.71 19.84 -24.13
N ARG A 15 28.91 19.26 -23.21
CA ARG A 15 27.53 18.90 -23.45
C ARG A 15 26.58 19.63 -22.51
N LEU A 16 25.44 19.96 -23.04
CA LEU A 16 24.33 20.59 -22.32
C LEU A 16 23.11 19.67 -22.39
N PHE A 17 22.55 19.30 -21.27
CA PHE A 17 21.47 18.34 -21.19
C PHE A 17 20.17 19.00 -20.76
N ARG A 18 19.11 18.77 -21.51
CA ARG A 18 17.74 19.17 -21.15
C ARG A 18 16.82 17.95 -21.18
N ILE A 19 15.99 17.83 -20.16
CA ILE A 19 14.87 16.88 -20.14
C ILE A 19 13.70 17.58 -20.83
N PRO A 20 13.20 17.04 -21.96
CA PRO A 20 12.12 17.67 -22.72
C PRO A 20 10.82 17.75 -21.93
N ASP A 21 9.92 18.66 -22.35
CA ASP A 21 8.63 18.92 -21.72
C ASP A 21 7.66 17.72 -21.73
N TYR A 22 7.79 16.81 -22.70
CA TYR A 22 6.97 15.60 -22.80
C TYR A 22 7.39 14.53 -21.80
N GLN A 23 8.56 14.63 -21.19
CA GLN A 23 9.01 13.65 -20.19
C GLN A 23 8.46 13.95 -18.80
N ARG A 24 8.30 12.89 -18.01
CA ARG A 24 7.88 13.02 -16.61
C ARG A 24 8.92 13.75 -15.77
N GLY A 25 8.49 14.28 -14.64
CA GLY A 25 9.39 14.79 -13.62
C GLY A 25 10.15 13.68 -12.87
N TYR A 26 10.79 14.05 -11.78
CA TYR A 26 11.61 13.13 -10.99
C TYR A 26 10.76 12.13 -10.19
N ALA A 27 10.89 10.84 -10.48
CA ALA A 27 10.01 9.79 -9.97
C ALA A 27 10.67 8.78 -9.01
N TRP A 28 11.99 8.92 -8.72
CA TRP A 28 12.67 8.06 -7.76
C TRP A 28 12.24 8.36 -6.32
N LYS A 29 12.05 7.29 -5.54
CA LYS A 29 11.71 7.31 -4.12
C LYS A 29 12.84 6.70 -3.30
N HIS A 30 12.58 6.47 -2.01
CA HIS A 30 13.56 5.92 -1.06
C HIS A 30 14.29 4.67 -1.59
N GLU A 31 13.55 3.69 -2.10
CA GLU A 31 14.14 2.42 -2.57
C GLU A 31 15.19 2.65 -3.65
N GLN A 32 14.84 3.38 -4.71
CA GLN A 32 15.77 3.62 -5.83
C GLN A 32 16.97 4.50 -5.42
N LEU A 33 16.76 5.43 -4.46
CA LEU A 33 17.86 6.26 -3.93
C LEU A 33 18.79 5.44 -3.04
N ALA A 34 18.23 4.55 -2.22
CA ALA A 34 18.99 3.65 -1.37
C ALA A 34 19.82 2.67 -2.21
N ASP A 35 19.21 2.04 -3.23
CA ASP A 35 19.90 1.15 -4.16
C ASP A 35 21.07 1.89 -4.84
N PHE A 36 20.83 3.11 -5.36
CA PHE A 36 21.86 3.92 -6.00
C PHE A 36 23.00 4.30 -5.04
N TRP A 37 22.67 4.63 -3.79
CA TRP A 37 23.64 4.95 -2.75
C TRP A 37 24.48 3.74 -2.35
N GLU A 38 23.85 2.59 -2.16
CA GLU A 38 24.52 1.32 -1.87
C GLU A 38 25.45 0.88 -3.01
N ASP A 39 25.01 1.01 -4.26
CA ASP A 39 25.85 0.74 -5.43
C ASP A 39 27.16 1.56 -5.40
N LEU A 40 27.06 2.85 -5.05
CA LEU A 40 28.23 3.73 -4.91
C LEU A 40 29.11 3.34 -3.73
N LEU A 41 28.54 3.00 -2.58
CA LEU A 41 29.32 2.58 -1.41
C LEU A 41 30.07 1.28 -1.66
N ASN A 42 29.38 0.29 -2.23
CA ASN A 42 29.90 -1.04 -2.46
C ASN A 42 30.83 -1.14 -3.69
N LEU A 43 30.88 -0.08 -4.51
CA LEU A 43 31.76 -0.05 -5.68
C LEU A 43 33.22 0.00 -5.25
N HIS A 44 34.01 -1.00 -5.66
CA HIS A 44 35.44 -1.02 -5.42
C HIS A 44 36.15 0.05 -6.28
N GLU A 45 37.22 0.66 -5.76
CA GLU A 45 37.93 1.75 -6.45
C GLU A 45 38.49 1.38 -7.83
N ASP A 46 38.86 0.11 -8.01
CA ASP A 46 39.45 -0.39 -9.26
C ASP A 46 38.43 -0.98 -10.23
N ARG A 47 37.12 -0.95 -9.89
CA ARG A 47 36.09 -1.50 -10.74
C ARG A 47 35.20 -0.42 -11.31
N TYR A 48 34.57 -0.73 -12.45
CA TYR A 48 33.55 0.11 -13.07
C TYR A 48 32.17 -0.47 -12.79
N HIS A 49 31.22 0.40 -12.56
CA HIS A 49 29.83 0.03 -12.40
C HIS A 49 29.02 0.45 -13.63
N TYR A 50 28.33 -0.50 -14.26
CA TYR A 50 27.46 -0.22 -15.39
C TYR A 50 26.13 0.33 -14.91
N THR A 51 25.89 1.62 -15.18
CA THR A 51 24.71 2.35 -14.69
C THR A 51 23.52 2.21 -15.65
N GLY A 52 23.73 1.76 -16.86
CA GLY A 52 22.68 1.51 -17.86
C GLY A 52 22.80 2.36 -19.13
N LEU A 53 21.79 2.25 -19.98
CA LEU A 53 21.69 3.00 -21.24
C LEU A 53 21.32 4.46 -20.97
N LEU A 54 21.98 5.37 -21.68
CA LEU A 54 21.64 6.79 -21.75
C LEU A 54 21.36 7.14 -23.21
N SER A 55 20.11 7.44 -23.54
CA SER A 55 19.72 7.81 -24.90
C SER A 55 19.59 9.32 -25.02
N LEU A 56 20.37 9.90 -25.93
CA LEU A 56 20.42 11.33 -26.19
C LEU A 56 19.98 11.64 -27.62
N LYS A 57 19.30 12.77 -27.81
CA LYS A 57 19.05 13.34 -29.14
C LYS A 57 19.67 14.72 -29.21
N ALA A 58 20.48 14.95 -30.25
CA ALA A 58 21.01 16.28 -30.54
C ALA A 58 19.87 17.27 -30.83
N VAL A 59 19.95 18.47 -30.25
CA VAL A 59 18.95 19.53 -30.46
C VAL A 59 19.45 20.48 -31.52
N SER A 60 18.58 20.79 -32.49
CA SER A 60 18.93 21.70 -33.57
C SER A 60 19.03 23.16 -33.10
N ARG A 61 19.84 23.98 -33.81
CA ARG A 61 19.95 25.43 -33.54
C ARG A 61 18.58 26.14 -33.64
N LYS A 62 17.65 25.62 -34.40
CA LYS A 62 16.29 26.18 -34.53
C LYS A 62 15.48 26.00 -33.25
N GLU A 63 15.60 24.83 -32.64
CA GLU A 63 14.91 24.46 -31.39
C GLU A 63 15.52 25.19 -30.17
N THR A 64 16.83 25.35 -30.13
CA THR A 64 17.51 26.04 -29.01
C THR A 64 17.30 27.56 -28.96
N ARG A 65 16.60 28.16 -29.92
CA ARG A 65 16.29 29.60 -29.90
C ARG A 65 15.49 30.04 -28.66
N LEU A 66 14.77 29.14 -28.06
CA LEU A 66 14.01 29.40 -26.82
C LEU A 66 14.88 29.29 -25.56
N TRP A 67 16.12 28.77 -25.67
CA TRP A 67 17.03 28.57 -24.54
C TRP A 67 17.92 29.82 -24.34
N LEU A 68 17.28 30.94 -24.03
CA LEU A 68 17.94 32.27 -23.98
C LEU A 68 19.11 32.32 -22.97
N GLU A 69 19.01 31.61 -21.86
CA GLU A 69 20.07 31.53 -20.83
C GLU A 69 21.25 30.67 -21.28
N ASP A 70 21.06 29.79 -22.25
CA ASP A 70 22.01 28.77 -22.67
C ASP A 70 22.78 29.16 -23.96
N GLU A 71 22.29 30.12 -24.73
CA GLU A 71 22.78 30.51 -26.07
C GLU A 71 24.31 30.76 -26.09
N TRP A 72 24.80 31.48 -25.09
CA TRP A 72 26.22 31.81 -25.00
C TRP A 72 27.13 30.58 -24.85
N LEU A 73 26.68 29.49 -24.17
CA LEU A 73 27.40 28.22 -24.07
C LEU A 73 27.45 27.51 -25.42
N LEU A 74 26.35 27.56 -26.17
CA LEU A 74 26.30 26.99 -27.52
C LEU A 74 27.25 27.70 -28.49
N ASP A 75 27.41 29.02 -28.31
CA ASP A 75 28.34 29.82 -29.12
C ASP A 75 29.83 29.50 -28.85
N ILE A 76 30.17 29.07 -27.63
CA ILE A 76 31.52 28.62 -27.29
C ILE A 76 31.75 27.12 -27.49
N GLY A 77 30.84 26.43 -28.19
CA GLY A 77 31.01 25.07 -28.67
C GLY A 77 30.39 23.96 -27.85
N TYR A 78 29.48 24.26 -26.85
CA TYR A 78 28.70 23.24 -26.17
C TYR A 78 27.66 22.67 -27.12
N LYS A 79 27.47 21.35 -27.03
CA LYS A 79 26.45 20.63 -27.82
C LYS A 79 25.20 20.39 -26.99
N PRO A 80 24.02 20.86 -27.45
CA PRO A 80 22.77 20.67 -26.74
C PRO A 80 22.18 19.29 -27.04
N PHE A 81 21.70 18.61 -25.99
CA PHE A 81 21.07 17.29 -26.09
C PHE A 81 19.76 17.25 -25.29
N HIS A 82 18.75 16.65 -25.87
CA HIS A 82 17.61 16.13 -25.13
C HIS A 82 17.96 14.75 -24.54
N VAL A 83 17.64 14.55 -23.27
CA VAL A 83 17.78 13.26 -22.59
C VAL A 83 16.51 12.43 -22.83
N VAL A 84 16.55 11.45 -23.72
CA VAL A 84 15.38 10.62 -24.09
C VAL A 84 15.20 9.45 -23.14
N ASP A 85 16.29 8.78 -22.70
CA ASP A 85 16.26 7.78 -21.62
C ASP A 85 17.45 8.00 -20.69
N GLY A 86 17.28 7.64 -19.42
CA GLY A 86 18.28 7.82 -18.36
C GLY A 86 18.09 9.10 -17.54
N GLN A 87 17.03 9.87 -17.77
CA GLN A 87 16.74 11.13 -17.09
C GLN A 87 16.76 11.03 -15.55
N GLN A 88 16.19 9.97 -14.97
CA GLN A 88 16.13 9.81 -13.51
C GLN A 88 17.53 9.69 -12.91
N ARG A 89 18.40 8.92 -13.55
CA ARG A 89 19.78 8.71 -13.14
C ARG A 89 20.61 9.99 -13.24
N LEU A 90 20.48 10.74 -14.34
CA LEU A 90 21.17 12.03 -14.49
C LEU A 90 20.66 13.08 -13.49
N THR A 91 19.36 13.10 -13.22
CA THR A 91 18.79 13.99 -12.17
C THR A 91 19.37 13.64 -10.81
N THR A 92 19.39 12.34 -10.45
CA THR A 92 19.95 11.86 -9.18
C THR A 92 21.43 12.22 -9.05
N PHE A 93 22.20 12.00 -10.13
CA PHE A 93 23.60 12.41 -10.19
C PHE A 93 23.76 13.92 -9.94
N SER A 94 22.98 14.76 -10.60
CA SER A 94 23.09 16.22 -10.49
C SER A 94 22.74 16.70 -9.09
N ILE A 95 21.73 16.08 -8.43
CA ILE A 95 21.37 16.39 -7.04
C ILE A 95 22.51 15.98 -6.11
N LEU A 96 23.03 14.76 -6.22
CA LEU A 96 24.13 14.28 -5.36
C LEU A 96 25.39 15.13 -5.56
N MET A 97 25.75 15.46 -6.80
CA MET A 97 26.89 16.31 -7.09
C MET A 97 26.75 17.69 -6.43
N TYR A 98 25.56 18.29 -6.53
CA TYR A 98 25.29 19.57 -5.86
C TYR A 98 25.41 19.45 -4.34
N GLU A 99 24.85 18.40 -3.75
CA GLU A 99 24.92 18.16 -2.30
C GLU A 99 26.36 17.90 -1.82
N ILE A 100 27.19 17.20 -2.60
CA ILE A 100 28.63 17.04 -2.30
C ILE A 100 29.31 18.41 -2.24
N ILE A 101 29.08 19.27 -3.25
CA ILE A 101 29.66 20.61 -3.31
C ILE A 101 29.19 21.46 -2.11
N ALA A 102 27.88 21.45 -1.84
CA ALA A 102 27.26 22.20 -0.74
C ALA A 102 27.79 21.70 0.62
N PHE A 103 27.89 20.38 0.79
CA PHE A 103 28.39 19.76 1.99
C PHE A 103 29.87 20.14 2.25
N VAL A 104 30.73 19.96 1.28
CA VAL A 104 32.17 20.29 1.41
C VAL A 104 32.38 21.78 1.72
N LYS A 105 31.54 22.67 1.14
CA LYS A 105 31.56 24.10 1.46
C LYS A 105 31.10 24.39 2.89
N SER A 106 30.20 23.59 3.44
CA SER A 106 29.64 23.77 4.78
C SER A 106 30.54 23.30 5.93
N VAL A 107 31.59 22.52 5.62
CA VAL A 107 32.55 22.02 6.61
C VAL A 107 33.25 23.21 7.28
N PRO A 108 33.42 23.19 8.63
CA PRO A 108 33.95 24.34 9.39
C PRO A 108 35.24 24.93 8.80
N ASP A 109 36.19 24.08 8.37
CA ASP A 109 37.46 24.49 7.79
C ASP A 109 37.32 25.20 6.44
N ASN A 110 36.21 25.10 5.77
CA ASN A 110 35.95 25.62 4.43
C ASN A 110 34.97 26.79 4.38
N LYS A 111 34.27 27.07 5.50
CA LYS A 111 33.15 28.00 5.54
C LYS A 111 33.48 29.41 5.06
N ASP A 112 34.69 29.89 5.39
CA ASP A 112 35.14 31.25 5.06
C ASP A 112 36.04 31.33 3.81
N LYS A 113 36.38 30.19 3.20
CA LYS A 113 37.20 30.12 1.99
C LYS A 113 36.35 30.35 0.74
N GLN A 114 36.99 30.85 -0.34
CA GLN A 114 36.36 30.94 -1.66
C GLN A 114 36.35 29.55 -2.33
N ASP A 115 35.43 29.33 -3.29
CA ASP A 115 35.31 28.03 -3.99
C ASP A 115 36.61 27.61 -4.75
N GLU A 116 37.43 28.56 -5.12
CA GLU A 116 38.79 28.34 -5.71
C GLU A 116 39.82 27.81 -4.71
N GLU A 117 39.60 28.03 -3.42
CA GLU A 117 40.55 27.69 -2.34
C GLU A 117 40.18 26.35 -1.67
N ILE A 118 39.03 25.78 -2.02
CA ILE A 118 38.51 24.52 -1.47
C ILE A 118 38.71 23.43 -2.53
N PHE A 119 39.39 22.39 -2.16
CA PHE A 119 39.68 21.28 -3.06
C PHE A 119 39.00 20.00 -2.60
N LEU A 120 38.54 19.23 -3.59
CA LEU A 120 38.09 17.86 -3.41
C LEU A 120 38.99 16.98 -4.30
N GLY A 121 39.91 16.26 -3.70
CA GLY A 121 41.03 15.66 -4.40
C GLY A 121 41.93 16.73 -5.04
N TYR A 122 42.03 16.73 -6.36
CA TYR A 122 42.88 17.68 -7.11
C TYR A 122 42.10 18.77 -7.85
N GLU A 123 40.77 18.80 -7.75
CA GLU A 123 39.88 19.76 -8.42
C GLU A 123 39.34 20.78 -7.40
N SER A 124 39.32 22.08 -7.75
CA SER A 124 38.71 23.09 -6.91
C SER A 124 37.18 22.98 -6.96
N LEU A 125 36.47 23.39 -5.91
CA LEU A 125 34.99 23.40 -5.93
C LEU A 125 34.43 24.27 -7.06
N LYS A 126 35.13 25.35 -7.43
CA LYS A 126 34.78 26.18 -8.57
C LYS A 126 34.84 25.37 -9.88
N ASP A 127 35.92 24.60 -10.09
CA ASP A 127 36.06 23.78 -11.29
C ASP A 127 35.05 22.64 -11.36
N ILE A 128 34.82 21.97 -10.22
CA ILE A 128 33.83 20.92 -10.12
C ILE A 128 32.41 21.46 -10.45
N LYS A 129 32.08 22.61 -9.89
CA LYS A 129 30.80 23.30 -10.15
C LYS A 129 30.66 23.68 -11.64
N ALA A 130 31.72 24.21 -12.22
CA ALA A 130 31.75 24.59 -13.65
C ALA A 130 31.73 23.40 -14.60
N LYS A 131 32.17 22.22 -14.15
CA LYS A 131 32.24 20.98 -14.94
C LYS A 131 30.90 20.19 -14.92
N TYR A 132 30.19 20.19 -13.80
CA TYR A 132 29.03 19.28 -13.60
C TYR A 132 27.70 19.98 -13.31
N VAL A 133 27.71 21.21 -12.79
CA VAL A 133 26.50 21.86 -12.32
C VAL A 133 26.11 23.06 -13.15
N LEU A 134 26.89 24.12 -13.11
CA LEU A 134 26.57 25.40 -13.76
C LEU A 134 27.77 26.18 -14.22
N ARG A 135 27.56 27.05 -15.24
CA ARG A 135 28.49 28.07 -15.68
C ARG A 135 27.86 29.45 -15.66
N LYS A 136 28.65 30.47 -15.39
CA LYS A 136 28.23 31.88 -15.43
C LYS A 136 28.82 32.55 -16.64
N ARG A 137 28.03 33.36 -17.34
CA ARG A 137 28.41 34.07 -18.56
C ARG A 137 29.41 35.18 -18.22
N PRO A 138 30.68 35.11 -18.74
CA PRO A 138 31.65 36.20 -18.58
C PRO A 138 31.24 37.42 -19.37
N PRO A 139 31.73 38.65 -19.03
CA PRO A 139 32.56 38.98 -17.86
C PRO A 139 31.76 39.30 -16.60
N GLN A 140 30.44 39.61 -16.72
CA GLN A 140 29.60 40.11 -15.60
C GLN A 140 29.12 39.01 -14.67
N ASN A 141 29.09 37.73 -15.11
CA ASN A 141 28.61 36.57 -14.35
C ASN A 141 27.15 36.66 -13.87
N ILE A 142 26.29 37.44 -14.59
CA ILE A 142 24.88 37.62 -14.24
C ILE A 142 24.02 36.45 -14.71
N VAL A 143 24.28 35.96 -15.94
CA VAL A 143 23.50 34.85 -16.51
C VAL A 143 24.13 33.54 -16.06
N THR A 144 23.29 32.69 -15.42
CA THR A 144 23.66 31.35 -14.97
C THR A 144 23.05 30.31 -15.91
N THR A 145 23.89 29.41 -16.44
CA THR A 145 23.45 28.27 -17.25
C THR A 145 23.76 26.97 -16.51
N TYR A 146 22.75 26.16 -16.23
CA TYR A 146 22.91 24.83 -15.66
C TYR A 146 23.22 23.82 -16.77
N LEU A 147 24.23 22.98 -16.56
CA LEU A 147 24.65 21.98 -17.56
C LEU A 147 23.65 20.84 -17.72
N PHE A 148 22.84 20.60 -16.68
CA PHE A 148 21.71 19.67 -16.68
C PHE A 148 20.47 20.37 -16.13
N GLY A 149 19.30 20.15 -16.75
CA GLY A 149 18.04 20.70 -16.29
C GLY A 149 16.85 20.19 -17.08
N TYR A 150 15.70 20.66 -16.70
CA TYR A 150 14.45 20.45 -17.42
C TYR A 150 14.20 21.64 -18.37
N GLU A 151 13.47 21.42 -19.46
CA GLU A 151 12.96 22.54 -20.26
C GLU A 151 12.03 23.43 -19.41
N THR A 152 11.94 24.70 -19.79
CA THR A 152 11.30 25.76 -18.97
C THR A 152 9.83 25.45 -18.63
N ASP A 153 9.12 24.79 -19.53
CA ASP A 153 7.70 24.45 -19.33
C ASP A 153 7.48 23.21 -18.45
N ASN A 154 8.57 22.51 -18.08
CA ASN A 154 8.46 21.38 -17.15
C ASN A 154 8.37 21.89 -15.69
N PRO A 155 7.36 21.47 -14.91
CA PRO A 155 7.17 21.92 -13.51
C PRO A 155 8.39 21.67 -12.61
N SER A 156 9.22 20.69 -12.95
CA SER A 156 10.43 20.35 -12.19
C SER A 156 11.58 21.33 -12.46
N SER A 157 11.53 22.12 -13.53
CA SER A 157 12.58 23.07 -13.90
C SER A 157 12.85 24.10 -12.80
N ASP A 158 11.81 24.86 -12.41
CA ASP A 158 11.92 25.88 -11.38
C ASP A 158 12.30 25.28 -10.03
N TYR A 159 11.74 24.12 -9.70
CA TYR A 159 12.04 23.48 -8.43
C TYR A 159 13.51 23.02 -8.36
N LEU A 160 14.04 22.47 -9.44
CA LEU A 160 15.43 22.04 -9.51
C LEU A 160 16.38 23.24 -9.35
N LYS A 161 16.11 24.37 -10.07
CA LYS A 161 16.91 25.59 -10.01
C LYS A 161 16.84 26.24 -8.62
N TYR A 162 15.64 26.52 -8.10
CA TYR A 162 15.45 27.40 -6.96
C TYR A 162 15.41 26.67 -5.60
N LYS A 163 15.05 25.39 -5.56
CA LYS A 163 14.95 24.64 -4.32
C LYS A 163 16.01 23.55 -4.15
N VAL A 164 16.49 22.97 -5.25
CA VAL A 164 17.57 21.99 -5.18
C VAL A 164 18.93 22.67 -5.30
N PHE A 165 19.13 23.47 -6.35
CA PHE A 165 20.37 24.22 -6.59
C PHE A 165 20.42 25.58 -5.89
N GLU A 166 19.40 25.93 -5.11
CA GLU A 166 19.34 27.08 -4.22
C GLU A 166 19.61 28.44 -4.89
N GLU A 167 19.29 28.55 -6.20
CA GLU A 167 19.36 29.85 -6.87
C GLU A 167 18.35 30.82 -6.23
N GLN A 168 18.76 32.10 -6.06
CA GLN A 168 17.88 33.10 -5.45
C GLN A 168 16.67 33.41 -6.33
N PHE A 169 15.47 33.27 -5.76
CA PHE A 169 14.21 33.54 -6.42
C PHE A 169 13.24 34.22 -5.48
N GLY A 170 12.65 35.32 -5.94
CA GLY A 170 11.68 36.09 -5.14
C GLY A 170 10.23 35.64 -5.25
N GLY A 171 9.95 34.53 -5.93
CA GLY A 171 8.59 34.02 -6.19
C GLY A 171 8.25 32.74 -5.47
N THR A 172 7.03 32.26 -5.68
CA THR A 172 6.56 30.97 -5.17
C THR A 172 6.85 29.89 -6.21
N VAL A 173 7.51 28.81 -5.79
CA VAL A 173 7.76 27.62 -6.63
C VAL A 173 6.62 26.62 -6.41
N PHE A 174 6.04 26.14 -7.50
CA PHE A 174 4.91 25.23 -7.47
C PHE A 174 5.32 23.82 -7.03
N GLU A 175 4.62 23.26 -6.06
CA GLU A 175 4.88 21.89 -5.58
C GLU A 175 3.98 20.88 -6.26
N THR A 176 4.59 19.84 -6.83
CA THR A 176 3.93 18.67 -7.41
C THR A 176 4.44 17.41 -6.74
N TYR A 177 3.85 16.27 -7.04
CA TYR A 177 4.37 14.98 -6.63
C TYR A 177 5.86 14.79 -7.01
N TYR A 178 6.25 15.20 -8.22
CA TYR A 178 7.63 15.07 -8.68
C TYR A 178 8.60 16.02 -7.99
N THR A 179 8.16 17.24 -7.69
CA THR A 179 9.01 18.19 -6.97
C THR A 179 9.23 17.78 -5.51
N LYS A 180 8.27 17.09 -4.91
CA LYS A 180 8.45 16.49 -3.57
C LYS A 180 9.50 15.37 -3.57
N ASN A 181 9.57 14.57 -4.64
CA ASN A 181 10.62 13.59 -4.80
C ASN A 181 12.01 14.24 -4.96
N LEU A 182 12.10 15.37 -5.67
CA LEU A 182 13.35 16.17 -5.75
C LEU A 182 13.81 16.64 -4.37
N LYS A 183 12.87 17.18 -3.57
CA LYS A 183 13.12 17.59 -2.19
C LYS A 183 13.61 16.43 -1.33
N TYR A 184 12.93 15.30 -1.44
CA TYR A 184 13.29 14.10 -0.70
C TYR A 184 14.70 13.61 -1.08
N ALA A 185 15.03 13.54 -2.38
CA ALA A 185 16.36 13.14 -2.84
C ALA A 185 17.45 14.05 -2.30
N LYS A 186 17.22 15.38 -2.30
CA LYS A 186 18.14 16.37 -1.70
C LYS A 186 18.40 16.06 -0.23
N SER A 187 17.34 15.92 0.57
CA SER A 187 17.45 15.63 2.01
C SER A 187 18.14 14.29 2.25
N PHE A 188 17.79 13.25 1.50
CA PHE A 188 18.39 11.93 1.57
C PHE A 188 19.91 11.99 1.39
N PHE A 189 20.42 12.66 0.35
CA PHE A 189 21.85 12.77 0.13
C PHE A 189 22.54 13.65 1.16
N ALA A 190 21.93 14.75 1.59
CA ALA A 190 22.48 15.59 2.63
C ALA A 190 22.68 14.84 3.98
N GLU A 191 21.72 14.01 4.35
CA GLU A 191 21.79 13.16 5.57
C GLU A 191 22.89 12.09 5.44
N ASN A 192 22.94 11.39 4.31
CA ASN A 192 23.92 10.32 4.07
C ASN A 192 25.35 10.86 3.95
N LEU A 193 25.55 12.03 3.32
CA LEU A 193 26.88 12.68 3.27
C LEU A 193 27.36 13.09 4.66
N ARG A 194 26.45 13.58 5.52
CA ARG A 194 26.79 13.92 6.91
C ARG A 194 27.20 12.68 7.70
N ALA A 195 26.42 11.59 7.59
CA ALA A 195 26.74 10.33 8.24
C ALA A 195 28.08 9.75 7.76
N MET A 196 28.34 9.80 6.45
CA MET A 196 29.63 9.36 5.89
C MET A 196 30.81 10.20 6.39
N TYR A 197 30.62 11.50 6.50
CA TYR A 197 31.68 12.38 7.03
C TYR A 197 31.98 12.11 8.51
N GLU A 198 30.97 11.78 9.32
CA GLU A 198 31.13 11.40 10.72
C GLU A 198 31.94 10.09 10.88
N THR A 199 31.82 9.15 9.93
CA THR A 199 32.53 7.85 9.97
C THR A 199 33.90 7.89 9.28
N ASP A 200 33.95 8.42 8.06
CA ASP A 200 35.10 8.30 7.16
C ASP A 200 35.83 9.65 6.90
N GLY A 201 35.32 10.73 7.45
CA GLY A 201 35.84 12.07 7.29
C GLY A 201 35.80 12.56 5.83
N MET A 202 36.68 13.52 5.50
CA MET A 202 36.75 14.09 4.15
C MET A 202 37.23 13.06 3.12
N THR A 203 38.02 12.08 3.53
CA THR A 203 38.52 11.02 2.65
C THR A 203 37.40 10.16 2.06
N GLY A 204 36.34 9.87 2.86
CA GLY A 204 35.15 9.18 2.38
C GLY A 204 34.41 9.97 1.30
N ILE A 205 34.30 11.29 1.49
CA ILE A 205 33.64 12.19 0.51
C ILE A 205 34.45 12.28 -0.78
N GLU A 206 35.79 12.36 -0.69
CA GLU A 206 36.68 12.34 -1.87
C GLU A 206 36.57 11.02 -2.65
N LEU A 207 36.53 9.91 -1.94
CA LEU A 207 36.34 8.60 -2.55
C LEU A 207 34.98 8.47 -3.24
N LEU A 208 33.91 8.93 -2.60
CA LEU A 208 32.58 8.97 -3.19
C LEU A 208 32.57 9.82 -4.47
N TYR A 209 33.17 11.00 -4.45
CA TYR A 209 33.31 11.87 -5.62
C TYR A 209 34.03 11.17 -6.78
N LYS A 210 35.16 10.48 -6.50
CA LYS A 210 35.91 9.70 -7.52
C LYS A 210 35.05 8.57 -8.10
N LYS A 211 34.36 7.79 -7.24
CA LYS A 211 33.49 6.72 -7.71
C LYS A 211 32.37 7.27 -8.60
N LEU A 212 31.70 8.32 -8.16
CA LEU A 212 30.61 8.97 -8.87
C LEU A 212 31.00 9.48 -10.24
N THR A 213 32.18 10.14 -10.36
CA THR A 213 32.59 10.81 -11.58
C THR A 213 33.35 9.94 -12.56
N LEU A 214 34.11 8.96 -12.05
CA LEU A 214 35.07 8.18 -12.88
C LEU A 214 34.70 6.70 -13.02
N ARG A 215 33.88 6.14 -12.10
CA ARG A 215 33.62 4.71 -12.05
C ARG A 215 32.20 4.31 -12.47
N LEU A 216 31.25 5.23 -12.44
CA LEU A 216 29.94 5.01 -13.03
C LEU A 216 29.99 5.17 -14.53
N MET A 217 29.62 4.10 -15.25
CA MET A 217 29.72 4.03 -16.70
C MET A 217 28.34 3.95 -17.35
N PHE A 218 28.08 4.83 -18.29
CA PHE A 218 26.88 4.86 -19.11
C PHE A 218 27.17 4.32 -20.50
N ASN A 219 26.26 3.50 -21.03
CA ASN A 219 26.24 3.17 -22.44
C ASN A 219 25.52 4.28 -23.18
N LEU A 220 26.25 5.09 -23.92
CA LEU A 220 25.71 6.23 -24.65
C LEU A 220 25.12 5.76 -25.99
N HIS A 221 23.88 6.13 -26.25
CA HIS A 221 23.17 5.95 -27.52
C HIS A 221 22.67 7.30 -28.02
N GLU A 222 23.28 7.80 -29.11
CA GLU A 222 22.78 9.01 -29.79
C GLU A 222 21.74 8.61 -30.85
N ILE A 223 20.53 9.19 -30.73
CA ILE A 223 19.41 8.94 -31.65
C ILE A 223 19.62 9.82 -32.88
N GLU A 224 19.63 9.19 -34.05
CA GLU A 224 19.77 9.87 -35.34
C GLU A 224 18.52 10.70 -35.68
N ASP A 225 18.67 11.73 -36.52
CA ASP A 225 17.59 12.68 -36.86
C ASP A 225 16.42 12.05 -37.63
N ASP A 226 16.64 10.89 -38.28
CA ASP A 226 15.63 10.19 -39.06
C ASP A 226 14.60 9.41 -38.22
N TYR A 227 14.84 9.28 -36.91
CA TYR A 227 13.93 8.57 -36.02
C TYR A 227 13.00 9.53 -35.30
N ASP A 228 11.69 9.20 -35.32
CA ASP A 228 10.71 9.90 -34.52
C ASP A 228 10.99 9.65 -33.04
N VAL A 229 11.32 10.72 -32.33
CA VAL A 229 11.73 10.69 -30.91
C VAL A 229 10.63 10.14 -30.02
N PHE A 230 9.38 10.43 -30.34
CA PHE A 230 8.22 10.01 -29.55
C PHE A 230 8.00 8.51 -29.67
N VAL A 231 8.17 7.95 -30.89
CA VAL A 231 8.11 6.50 -31.12
C VAL A 231 9.31 5.80 -30.44
N ALA A 232 10.50 6.38 -30.54
CA ALA A 232 11.68 5.88 -29.85
C ALA A 232 11.49 5.88 -28.33
N PHE A 233 10.90 6.95 -27.78
CA PHE A 233 10.62 7.08 -26.36
C PHE A 233 9.59 6.04 -25.87
N GLU A 234 8.46 5.85 -26.57
CA GLU A 234 7.45 4.84 -26.22
C GLU A 234 8.05 3.43 -26.22
N THR A 235 8.93 3.11 -27.15
CA THR A 235 9.55 1.78 -27.27
C THR A 235 10.68 1.52 -26.28
N MET A 236 11.48 2.54 -25.95
CA MET A 236 12.63 2.43 -25.05
C MET A 236 12.24 2.39 -23.58
N ASN A 237 11.18 3.08 -23.17
CA ASN A 237 10.73 3.13 -21.75
C ASN A 237 10.18 1.80 -21.21
N ASN A 238 10.06 0.76 -22.02
CA ASN A 238 9.67 -0.58 -21.56
C ASN A 238 10.76 -1.31 -20.73
N ARG A 239 11.96 -0.75 -20.58
CA ARG A 239 13.10 -1.39 -19.88
C ARG A 239 13.37 -0.85 -18.47
N GLY A 240 12.66 0.22 -18.01
CA GLY A 240 12.83 0.85 -16.70
C GLY A 240 11.53 0.90 -15.90
N LYS A 241 11.39 1.88 -15.00
CA LYS A 241 10.09 2.15 -14.35
C LYS A 241 9.10 2.59 -15.43
N LYS A 242 8.07 1.78 -15.68
CA LYS A 242 7.07 2.05 -16.71
C LYS A 242 6.41 3.41 -16.51
N LEU A 243 6.11 4.09 -17.60
CA LEU A 243 5.27 5.30 -17.58
C LEU A 243 3.88 4.95 -17.06
N THR A 244 3.29 5.88 -16.32
CA THR A 244 1.87 5.77 -16.00
C THR A 244 1.03 6.08 -17.24
N ASN A 245 -0.23 5.66 -17.23
CA ASN A 245 -1.13 5.93 -18.36
C ASN A 245 -1.32 7.43 -18.59
N LEU A 246 -1.30 8.23 -17.54
CA LEU A 246 -1.39 9.68 -17.62
C LEU A 246 -0.14 10.29 -18.28
N GLU A 247 1.05 9.80 -17.95
CA GLU A 247 2.31 10.20 -18.60
C GLU A 247 2.34 9.81 -20.08
N LEU A 248 1.86 8.60 -20.39
CA LEU A 248 1.79 8.09 -21.75
C LEU A 248 0.85 8.96 -22.62
N LEU A 249 -0.30 9.32 -22.07
CA LEU A 249 -1.25 10.20 -22.76
C LEU A 249 -0.67 11.60 -23.00
N LYS A 250 0.03 12.19 -22.02
CA LYS A 250 0.72 13.47 -22.19
C LYS A 250 1.64 13.45 -23.39
N ASN A 251 2.51 12.47 -23.44
CA ASN A 251 3.48 12.30 -24.51
C ASN A 251 2.79 12.20 -25.87
N ARG A 252 1.73 11.40 -25.95
CA ARG A 252 0.92 11.26 -27.16
C ARG A 252 0.32 12.58 -27.61
N LEU A 253 -0.30 13.35 -26.71
CA LEU A 253 -0.91 14.63 -27.05
C LEU A 253 0.12 15.66 -27.52
N ILE A 254 1.29 15.74 -26.86
CA ILE A 254 2.38 16.62 -27.29
C ILE A 254 2.90 16.20 -28.66
N TYR A 255 3.09 14.89 -28.91
CA TYR A 255 3.46 14.37 -30.22
C TYR A 255 2.48 14.80 -31.30
N LEU A 256 1.17 14.67 -31.06
CA LEU A 256 0.15 15.02 -32.04
C LEU A 256 0.21 16.49 -32.44
N THR A 257 0.62 17.40 -31.54
CA THR A 257 0.80 18.82 -31.90
C THR A 257 1.86 19.03 -32.99
N THR A 258 2.78 18.07 -33.19
CA THR A 258 3.83 18.17 -34.20
C THR A 258 3.38 17.68 -35.58
N LEU A 259 2.24 16.99 -35.67
CA LEU A 259 1.74 16.36 -36.90
C LEU A 259 0.73 17.21 -37.68
N PHE A 260 0.14 18.20 -37.05
CA PHE A 260 -0.77 19.13 -37.74
C PHE A 260 0.00 20.02 -38.69
N ASP A 261 -0.56 20.25 -39.87
CA ASP A 261 -0.01 21.19 -40.86
C ASP A 261 -0.21 22.66 -40.43
N ASP A 262 0.58 23.58 -40.97
CA ASP A 262 0.55 25.01 -40.59
C ASP A 262 -0.80 25.68 -40.89
N GLY A 263 -1.64 25.10 -41.74
CA GLY A 263 -3.00 25.59 -42.03
C GLY A 263 -4.00 25.23 -40.94
N GLN A 264 -3.72 24.15 -40.16
CA GLN A 264 -4.55 23.70 -39.06
C GLN A 264 -4.07 24.19 -37.68
N LEU A 265 -2.76 24.31 -37.53
CA LEU A 265 -2.11 24.73 -36.30
C LEU A 265 -0.80 25.42 -36.61
N ASP A 266 -0.82 26.76 -36.63
CA ASP A 266 0.38 27.54 -36.87
C ASP A 266 1.40 27.43 -35.72
N SER A 267 2.62 27.90 -35.93
CA SER A 267 3.69 27.80 -34.95
C SER A 267 3.35 28.41 -33.59
N ARG A 268 2.57 29.52 -33.56
CA ARG A 268 2.18 30.23 -32.34
C ARG A 268 1.08 29.47 -31.59
N ASP A 269 0.10 28.99 -32.32
CA ASP A 269 -1.01 28.20 -31.75
C ASP A 269 -0.52 26.83 -31.27
N LYS A 270 0.47 26.24 -31.94
CA LYS A 270 1.17 25.05 -31.52
C LYS A 270 1.85 25.20 -30.17
N ASP A 271 2.62 26.29 -30.01
CA ASP A 271 3.30 26.59 -28.74
C ASP A 271 2.27 26.83 -27.61
N GLN A 272 1.16 27.52 -27.92
CA GLN A 272 0.08 27.75 -26.98
C GLN A 272 -0.61 26.42 -26.57
N LEU A 273 -0.89 25.52 -27.50
CA LEU A 273 -1.50 24.22 -27.22
C LEU A 273 -0.59 23.34 -26.36
N ARG A 274 0.71 23.30 -26.69
CA ARG A 274 1.70 22.60 -25.87
C ARG A 274 1.77 23.15 -24.46
N LYS A 275 1.76 24.48 -24.32
CA LYS A 275 1.73 25.13 -23.02
C LYS A 275 0.46 24.76 -22.24
N ASN A 276 -0.72 24.76 -22.88
CA ASN A 276 -1.96 24.34 -22.24
C ASN A 276 -1.90 22.88 -21.75
N ILE A 277 -1.31 21.98 -22.54
CA ILE A 277 -1.09 20.58 -22.13
C ILE A 277 -0.20 20.54 -20.89
N ASN A 278 0.95 21.22 -20.89
CA ASN A 278 1.87 21.24 -19.77
C ASN A 278 1.24 21.84 -18.51
N ASP A 279 0.52 22.94 -18.62
CA ASP A 279 -0.19 23.59 -17.50
C ASP A 279 -1.30 22.69 -16.93
N ALA A 280 -2.01 21.93 -17.78
CA ALA A 280 -3.02 20.99 -17.32
C ALA A 280 -2.39 19.84 -16.54
N TRP A 281 -1.32 19.22 -17.04
CA TRP A 281 -0.61 18.16 -16.34
C TRP A 281 0.03 18.63 -15.03
N LYS A 282 0.54 19.86 -15.02
CA LYS A 282 1.05 20.49 -13.80
C LYS A 282 -0.05 20.58 -12.74
N GLU A 283 -1.24 21.04 -13.12
CA GLU A 283 -2.38 21.11 -12.21
C GLU A 283 -2.84 19.72 -11.75
N VAL A 284 -2.98 18.76 -12.67
CA VAL A 284 -3.36 17.38 -12.33
C VAL A 284 -2.39 16.78 -11.31
N TYR A 285 -1.08 16.84 -11.55
CA TYR A 285 -0.08 16.32 -10.61
C TYR A 285 -0.05 17.08 -9.28
N TYR A 286 -0.36 18.36 -9.27
CA TYR A 286 -0.52 19.10 -8.05
C TYR A 286 -1.69 18.57 -7.22
N GLN A 287 -2.87 18.47 -7.83
CA GLN A 287 -4.07 18.03 -7.13
C GLN A 287 -3.93 16.57 -6.64
N LEU A 288 -3.41 15.65 -7.47
CA LEU A 288 -3.20 14.26 -7.08
C LEU A 288 -2.15 14.09 -5.96
N GLY A 289 -1.13 14.94 -5.94
CA GLY A 289 -0.07 14.93 -4.94
C GLY A 289 -0.29 15.86 -3.74
N ARG A 290 -1.39 16.60 -3.67
CA ARG A 290 -1.65 17.66 -2.67
C ARG A 290 -1.66 17.12 -1.24
N ASN A 291 -2.30 15.97 -1.00
CA ASN A 291 -2.20 15.29 0.28
C ASN A 291 -0.97 14.34 0.27
N GLN A 292 0.04 14.69 1.07
CA GLN A 292 1.30 13.94 1.12
C GLN A 292 1.16 12.55 1.74
N ASN A 293 0.26 12.41 2.72
CA ASN A 293 0.05 11.16 3.45
C ASN A 293 -0.83 10.16 2.67
N ALA A 294 -1.64 10.67 1.72
CA ALA A 294 -2.56 9.89 0.92
C ALA A 294 -2.64 10.44 -0.51
N PRO A 295 -1.56 10.31 -1.31
CA PRO A 295 -1.59 10.76 -2.71
C PRO A 295 -2.60 9.94 -3.50
N LEU A 296 -3.30 10.60 -4.42
CA LEU A 296 -4.31 9.98 -5.26
C LEU A 296 -3.68 9.30 -6.48
N SER A 297 -4.33 8.23 -6.94
CA SER A 297 -3.91 7.47 -8.12
C SER A 297 -4.22 8.26 -9.41
N ASP A 298 -3.22 8.39 -10.26
CA ASP A 298 -3.35 8.98 -11.59
C ASP A 298 -4.16 8.09 -12.55
N ASP A 299 -4.03 6.77 -12.47
CA ASP A 299 -4.82 5.83 -13.26
C ASP A 299 -6.31 5.86 -12.89
N GLU A 300 -6.63 5.92 -11.60
CA GLU A 300 -8.03 6.06 -11.15
C GLU A 300 -8.64 7.39 -11.59
N PHE A 301 -7.88 8.47 -11.51
CA PHE A 301 -8.32 9.78 -11.99
C PHE A 301 -8.56 9.78 -13.50
N LEU A 302 -7.60 9.29 -14.29
CA LEU A 302 -7.71 9.27 -15.74
C LEU A 302 -8.88 8.40 -16.22
N ARG A 303 -9.09 7.23 -15.57
CA ARG A 303 -10.25 6.38 -15.84
C ARG A 303 -11.56 7.07 -15.50
N ALA A 304 -11.63 7.77 -14.37
CA ALA A 304 -12.82 8.52 -13.96
C ALA A 304 -13.10 9.67 -14.92
N HIS A 305 -12.06 10.39 -15.36
CA HIS A 305 -12.19 11.44 -16.38
C HIS A 305 -12.69 10.89 -17.72
N TRP A 306 -12.13 9.75 -18.18
CA TRP A 306 -12.59 9.07 -19.38
C TRP A 306 -14.10 8.75 -19.32
N ILE A 307 -14.57 8.20 -18.19
CA ILE A 307 -16.00 7.91 -17.96
C ILE A 307 -16.86 9.19 -18.03
N THR A 308 -16.34 10.33 -17.52
CA THR A 308 -17.07 11.59 -17.44
C THR A 308 -17.08 12.34 -18.76
N TYR A 309 -16.05 12.17 -19.58
CA TYR A 309 -15.88 12.90 -20.84
C TYR A 309 -16.49 12.17 -22.04
N PHE A 310 -16.30 10.83 -22.12
CA PHE A 310 -16.79 10.02 -23.22
C PHE A 310 -18.01 9.19 -22.83
N ARG A 311 -18.79 8.77 -23.83
CA ARG A 311 -19.93 7.87 -23.59
C ARG A 311 -19.46 6.48 -23.23
N TYR A 312 -19.84 5.98 -22.07
CA TYR A 312 -19.46 4.66 -21.62
C TYR A 312 -20.37 3.58 -22.19
N SER A 313 -19.78 2.50 -22.70
CA SER A 313 -20.48 1.29 -23.14
C SER A 313 -19.79 0.04 -22.62
N ARG A 314 -20.53 -0.87 -21.98
CA ARG A 314 -20.00 -2.18 -21.54
C ARG A 314 -19.49 -3.04 -22.70
N LYS A 315 -20.08 -2.92 -23.89
CA LYS A 315 -19.66 -3.66 -25.08
C LYS A 315 -18.27 -3.22 -25.55
N GLY A 316 -17.90 -1.96 -25.32
CA GLY A 316 -16.59 -1.41 -25.64
C GLY A 316 -15.46 -1.83 -24.69
N GLY A 317 -15.77 -2.50 -23.58
CA GLY A 317 -14.78 -2.91 -22.57
C GLY A 317 -14.34 -1.79 -21.63
N ASP A 318 -13.46 -2.13 -20.68
CA ASP A 318 -12.95 -1.20 -19.65
C ASP A 318 -11.50 -0.74 -19.92
N ASP A 319 -10.96 -1.02 -21.11
CA ASP A 319 -9.60 -0.60 -21.50
C ASP A 319 -9.58 0.87 -21.94
N TYR A 320 -9.74 1.76 -20.97
CA TYR A 320 -9.79 3.20 -21.20
C TYR A 320 -8.51 3.78 -21.83
N ILE A 321 -7.35 3.18 -21.56
CA ILE A 321 -6.09 3.68 -22.12
C ILE A 321 -5.98 3.32 -23.61
N ARG A 322 -6.38 2.11 -24.00
CA ARG A 322 -6.44 1.72 -25.42
C ARG A 322 -7.41 2.63 -26.18
N PHE A 323 -8.57 2.93 -25.61
CA PHE A 323 -9.53 3.87 -26.17
C PHE A 323 -8.91 5.27 -26.35
N LEU A 324 -8.29 5.84 -25.30
CA LEU A 324 -7.69 7.17 -25.35
C LEU A 324 -6.57 7.26 -26.39
N LEU A 325 -5.68 6.26 -26.44
CA LEU A 325 -4.58 6.22 -27.40
C LEU A 325 -5.09 5.99 -28.85
N GLY A 326 -6.21 5.29 -29.01
CA GLY A 326 -6.89 5.12 -30.31
C GLY A 326 -7.57 6.41 -30.78
N LYS A 327 -8.30 7.12 -29.91
CA LYS A 327 -8.91 8.43 -30.21
C LYS A 327 -7.84 9.47 -30.50
N PHE A 328 -6.81 9.58 -29.64
CA PHE A 328 -5.68 10.48 -29.82
C PHE A 328 -4.53 9.79 -30.55
N SER A 329 -4.73 9.49 -31.83
CA SER A 329 -3.74 8.80 -32.67
C SER A 329 -3.32 9.66 -33.87
N ALA A 330 -2.10 9.41 -34.37
CA ALA A 330 -1.60 10.04 -35.60
C ALA A 330 -2.52 9.73 -36.79
N LYS A 331 -3.11 8.53 -36.87
CA LYS A 331 -4.08 8.15 -37.88
C LYS A 331 -5.23 9.16 -37.95
N ASN A 332 -5.83 9.54 -36.78
CA ASN A 332 -6.95 10.47 -36.73
C ASN A 332 -6.58 11.93 -37.06
N VAL A 333 -5.29 12.30 -37.00
CA VAL A 333 -4.80 13.60 -37.49
C VAL A 333 -4.73 13.61 -39.01
N PHE A 334 -4.28 12.53 -39.63
CA PHE A 334 -4.09 12.45 -41.09
C PHE A 334 -5.37 12.09 -41.86
N GLU A 335 -6.30 11.34 -41.21
CA GLU A 335 -7.61 11.05 -41.82
C GLU A 335 -8.46 12.33 -41.87
N LYS A 336 -8.86 12.72 -43.09
CA LYS A 336 -9.71 13.89 -43.36
C LYS A 336 -11.10 13.44 -43.80
N HIS A 337 -12.12 14.01 -43.21
CA HIS A 337 -13.52 13.80 -43.56
C HIS A 337 -14.29 15.11 -43.69
N ALA A 338 -15.46 15.07 -44.37
CA ALA A 338 -16.37 16.20 -44.37
C ALA A 338 -16.83 16.51 -42.91
N PRO A 339 -17.00 17.78 -42.52
CA PRO A 339 -17.48 18.14 -41.20
C PRO A 339 -18.85 17.49 -40.95
N ILE A 340 -18.90 16.63 -39.91
CA ILE A 340 -20.13 15.95 -39.49
C ILE A 340 -20.93 16.93 -38.63
N GLN A 341 -22.20 17.14 -38.96
CA GLN A 341 -23.13 17.77 -38.02
C GLN A 341 -23.27 16.90 -36.77
N GLU A 342 -23.09 17.50 -35.59
CA GLU A 342 -23.10 16.84 -34.29
C GLU A 342 -24.33 15.93 -34.12
N ASN A 343 -24.16 14.63 -34.24
CA ASN A 343 -25.05 13.62 -33.68
C ASN A 343 -24.25 12.37 -33.24
N ASP A 344 -24.21 12.22 -31.92
CA ASP A 344 -23.87 10.99 -31.16
C ASP A 344 -22.64 10.17 -31.55
N ASP A 345 -21.47 10.58 -31.08
CA ASP A 345 -20.25 9.74 -31.10
C ASP A 345 -20.33 8.56 -30.10
N VAL A 346 -20.86 7.43 -30.53
CA VAL A 346 -20.65 6.14 -29.87
C VAL A 346 -19.47 5.46 -30.57
N VAL A 347 -18.26 5.66 -30.09
CA VAL A 347 -17.11 4.92 -30.60
C VAL A 347 -17.06 3.55 -29.90
N HIS A 348 -17.32 2.49 -30.63
CA HIS A 348 -17.10 1.12 -30.19
C HIS A 348 -15.62 0.74 -30.43
N LEU A 349 -15.00 -0.02 -29.51
CA LEU A 349 -13.67 -0.62 -29.75
C LEU A 349 -13.64 -1.54 -30.98
N SER A 350 -14.81 -2.10 -31.37
CA SER A 350 -15.00 -2.86 -32.60
C SER A 350 -14.84 -2.02 -33.89
N ASP A 351 -15.00 -0.69 -33.80
CA ASP A 351 -14.93 0.16 -34.98
C ASP A 351 -13.48 0.54 -35.37
N ILE A 352 -12.52 0.11 -34.55
CA ILE A 352 -11.08 0.35 -34.77
C ILE A 352 -10.43 -0.81 -35.57
N GLU A 353 -11.09 -1.97 -35.72
CA GLU A 353 -10.52 -3.16 -36.35
C GLU A 353 -11.19 -3.61 -37.66
N SER A 354 -12.13 -2.86 -38.23
CA SER A 354 -12.76 -3.25 -39.51
C SER A 354 -12.35 -2.32 -40.65
N ASP A 355 -11.18 -2.60 -41.24
CA ASP A 355 -10.89 -2.31 -42.63
C ASP A 355 -11.39 -3.50 -43.47
N GLU A 356 -12.64 -3.48 -43.89
CA GLU A 356 -13.10 -4.23 -45.02
C GLU A 356 -14.21 -3.46 -45.75
N ASP A 357 -13.88 -3.12 -46.96
CA ASP A 357 -14.62 -2.67 -48.11
C ASP A 357 -16.15 -2.66 -48.01
N ASP A 358 -16.76 -1.49 -48.12
CA ASP A 358 -18.07 -1.37 -48.76
C ASP A 358 -18.13 -0.15 -49.68
N GLU A 359 -18.02 -0.43 -50.98
CA GLU A 359 -18.34 0.50 -52.07
C GLU A 359 -19.83 0.75 -52.08
N THR A 360 -20.29 2.00 -51.91
CA THR A 360 -21.52 2.46 -52.60
C THR A 360 -21.69 3.96 -52.63
N GLN A 361 -21.78 4.43 -53.84
CA GLN A 361 -22.57 5.56 -54.41
C GLN A 361 -22.18 6.99 -54.13
N GLU A 362 -21.54 7.58 -55.13
CA GLU A 362 -21.42 8.98 -55.42
C GLU A 362 -22.81 9.65 -55.60
N VAL A 363 -22.99 10.74 -54.81
CA VAL A 363 -23.93 11.82 -55.22
C VAL A 363 -23.14 13.10 -55.25
N GLN A 364 -22.92 13.60 -56.47
CA GLN A 364 -22.27 14.84 -56.77
C GLN A 364 -23.15 16.04 -56.34
N THR A 365 -22.63 16.85 -55.47
CA THR A 365 -22.94 18.30 -55.44
C THR A 365 -21.66 19.04 -55.14
N GLU A 366 -21.17 19.81 -56.13
CA GLU A 366 -20.00 20.68 -56.03
C GLU A 366 -20.27 21.85 -55.06
N ALA A 367 -19.88 21.71 -53.86
CA ALA A 367 -19.38 22.76 -53.01
C ALA A 367 -18.02 22.26 -52.47
N GLU A 368 -16.97 23.07 -52.59
CA GLU A 368 -15.68 22.74 -51.98
C GLU A 368 -15.89 22.48 -50.49
N ILE A 369 -16.11 21.22 -50.08
CA ILE A 369 -16.20 20.80 -48.70
C ILE A 369 -14.77 20.79 -48.19
N GLN A 370 -14.46 21.74 -47.34
CA GLN A 370 -13.17 21.82 -46.66
C GLN A 370 -13.03 20.60 -45.71
N LEU A 371 -12.28 19.61 -46.15
CA LEU A 371 -12.05 18.38 -45.37
C LEU A 371 -11.30 18.71 -44.08
N VAL A 372 -11.84 18.31 -42.94
CA VAL A 372 -11.27 18.50 -41.60
C VAL A 372 -10.68 17.21 -41.10
N SER A 373 -9.57 17.27 -40.37
CA SER A 373 -8.99 16.07 -39.69
C SER A 373 -10.00 15.49 -38.73
N LYS A 374 -10.03 14.15 -38.62
CA LYS A 374 -10.89 13.42 -37.69
C LYS A 374 -10.58 13.75 -36.22
N LEU A 375 -9.38 14.20 -35.93
CA LEU A 375 -8.96 14.80 -34.66
C LEU A 375 -8.47 16.22 -34.92
N THR A 376 -9.02 17.19 -34.21
CA THR A 376 -8.68 18.62 -34.37
C THR A 376 -7.86 19.12 -33.18
N PRO A 377 -7.07 20.22 -33.36
CA PRO A 377 -6.39 20.86 -32.24
C PRO A 377 -7.36 21.36 -31.14
N LYS A 378 -8.57 21.73 -31.52
CA LYS A 378 -9.63 22.17 -30.60
C LYS A 378 -10.08 21.03 -29.70
N GLU A 379 -10.33 19.84 -30.25
CA GLU A 379 -10.72 18.67 -29.44
C GLU A 379 -9.64 18.29 -28.45
N ILE A 380 -8.35 18.39 -28.83
CA ILE A 380 -7.24 18.19 -27.88
C ILE A 380 -7.30 19.23 -26.76
N SER A 381 -7.48 20.51 -27.12
CA SER A 381 -7.57 21.61 -26.14
C SER A 381 -8.75 21.44 -25.19
N ASP A 382 -9.93 21.09 -25.70
CA ASP A 382 -11.14 20.88 -24.91
C ASP A 382 -10.98 19.70 -23.93
N TYR A 383 -10.42 18.59 -24.40
CA TYR A 383 -10.10 17.43 -23.55
C TYR A 383 -9.12 17.78 -22.43
N VAL A 384 -8.04 18.49 -22.75
CA VAL A 384 -7.01 18.94 -21.80
C VAL A 384 -7.58 19.90 -20.76
N ASN A 385 -8.41 20.84 -21.19
CA ASN A 385 -9.06 21.79 -20.28
C ASN A 385 -10.04 21.10 -19.33
N SER A 386 -10.78 20.10 -19.82
CA SER A 386 -11.66 19.26 -18.99
C SER A 386 -10.86 18.46 -17.95
N LEU A 387 -9.72 17.88 -18.35
CA LEU A 387 -8.82 17.15 -17.45
C LEU A 387 -8.30 18.05 -16.32
N LYS A 388 -7.87 19.26 -16.67
CA LYS A 388 -7.41 20.27 -15.72
C LYS A 388 -8.50 20.66 -14.73
N LEU A 389 -9.71 20.93 -15.23
CA LEU A 389 -10.85 21.33 -14.39
C LEU A 389 -11.24 20.22 -13.40
N LEU A 390 -11.39 18.97 -13.88
CA LEU A 390 -11.89 17.88 -13.05
C LEU A 390 -10.87 17.38 -12.00
N ALA A 391 -9.57 17.67 -12.17
CA ALA A 391 -8.55 17.27 -11.21
C ALA A 391 -8.76 17.88 -9.81
N GLU A 392 -9.18 19.14 -9.74
CA GLU A 392 -9.48 19.82 -8.48
C GLU A 392 -10.69 19.20 -7.78
N TYR A 393 -11.79 18.99 -8.52
CA TYR A 393 -13.00 18.38 -7.96
C TYR A 393 -12.80 16.90 -7.63
N TRP A 394 -11.92 16.20 -8.36
CA TRP A 394 -11.47 14.87 -8.00
C TRP A 394 -10.81 14.87 -6.62
N TYR A 395 -9.89 15.79 -6.37
CA TYR A 395 -9.24 15.95 -5.07
C TYR A 395 -10.28 16.23 -3.97
N TYR A 396 -11.18 17.17 -4.17
CA TYR A 396 -12.21 17.52 -3.18
C TYR A 396 -13.20 16.38 -2.91
N SER A 397 -13.41 15.49 -3.85
CA SER A 397 -14.24 14.31 -3.63
C SER A 397 -13.64 13.32 -2.61
N PHE A 398 -12.33 13.37 -2.37
CA PHE A 398 -11.64 12.58 -1.33
C PHE A 398 -11.39 13.39 -0.05
N PHE A 399 -11.07 14.68 -0.21
CA PHE A 399 -10.69 15.57 0.88
C PHE A 399 -11.62 16.81 0.90
N PRO A 400 -12.90 16.61 1.25
CA PRO A 400 -13.90 17.68 1.14
C PRO A 400 -13.60 18.89 2.04
N TYR A 401 -12.92 18.67 3.18
CA TYR A 401 -12.61 19.73 4.13
C TYR A 401 -11.57 20.74 3.62
N ASP A 402 -10.82 20.40 2.58
CA ASP A 402 -9.88 21.30 1.92
C ASP A 402 -10.55 22.20 0.85
N SER A 403 -11.84 22.00 0.61
CA SER A 403 -12.61 22.74 -0.41
C SER A 403 -13.29 24.00 0.14
N GLY A 404 -13.76 24.86 -0.77
CA GLY A 404 -14.62 26.00 -0.46
C GLY A 404 -16.11 25.69 -0.31
N PHE A 405 -16.53 24.41 -0.43
CA PHE A 405 -17.94 24.01 -0.33
C PHE A 405 -18.54 24.29 1.04
N SER A 406 -19.88 24.28 1.13
CA SER A 406 -20.59 24.42 2.39
C SER A 406 -20.26 23.30 3.37
N ASN A 407 -20.41 23.54 4.67
CA ASN A 407 -20.14 22.51 5.68
C ASN A 407 -21.01 21.26 5.48
N ASP A 408 -22.27 21.44 5.07
CA ASP A 408 -23.18 20.31 4.84
C ASP A 408 -22.75 19.47 3.64
N GLU A 409 -22.28 20.09 2.55
CA GLU A 409 -21.70 19.35 1.42
C GLU A 409 -20.46 18.55 1.83
N LYS A 410 -19.54 19.15 2.60
CA LYS A 410 -18.36 18.48 3.13
C LYS A 410 -18.72 17.25 3.96
N VAL A 411 -19.70 17.40 4.84
CA VAL A 411 -20.20 16.28 5.66
C VAL A 411 -20.80 15.17 4.79
N TRP A 412 -21.55 15.50 3.74
CA TRP A 412 -22.18 14.49 2.88
C TRP A 412 -21.17 13.79 1.97
N ILE A 413 -20.18 14.50 1.43
CA ILE A 413 -19.06 13.88 0.66
C ILE A 413 -18.27 12.92 1.58
N ASP A 414 -18.02 13.34 2.83
CA ASP A 414 -17.35 12.48 3.81
C ASP A 414 -18.19 11.24 4.14
N LYS A 415 -19.54 11.36 4.27
CA LYS A 415 -20.43 10.21 4.40
C LYS A 415 -20.36 9.26 3.22
N LEU A 416 -20.30 9.76 1.99
CA LEU A 416 -20.10 8.96 0.79
C LEU A 416 -18.76 8.21 0.81
N ASN A 417 -17.70 8.87 1.25
CA ASN A 417 -16.40 8.23 1.41
C ASN A 417 -16.44 7.10 2.46
N ARG A 418 -17.15 7.29 3.56
CA ARG A 418 -17.29 6.27 4.62
C ARG A 418 -18.07 5.03 4.17
N ILE A 419 -19.19 5.22 3.46
CA ILE A 419 -19.98 4.09 2.95
C ILE A 419 -19.28 3.38 1.79
N GLY A 420 -18.29 4.04 1.15
CA GLY A 420 -17.60 3.58 -0.03
C GLY A 420 -18.35 3.96 -1.30
N ILE A 421 -18.06 5.15 -1.80
CA ILE A 421 -18.72 5.80 -2.95
C ILE A 421 -18.70 4.96 -4.24
N GLY A 422 -17.71 4.03 -4.38
CA GLY A 422 -17.62 3.12 -5.52
C GLY A 422 -17.63 3.84 -6.88
N TYR A 423 -18.41 3.32 -7.81
CA TYR A 423 -18.50 3.85 -9.17
C TYR A 423 -19.27 5.19 -9.28
N PHE A 424 -19.87 5.70 -8.21
CA PHE A 424 -20.54 7.01 -8.22
C PHE A 424 -19.57 8.19 -8.15
N ARG A 425 -18.28 7.96 -7.87
CA ARG A 425 -17.31 9.06 -7.75
C ARG A 425 -17.26 9.95 -9.00
N PRO A 426 -17.26 9.44 -10.25
CA PRO A 426 -17.34 10.29 -11.44
C PRO A 426 -18.58 11.19 -11.45
N LEU A 427 -19.74 10.69 -11.02
CA LEU A 427 -20.97 11.48 -10.94
C LEU A 427 -20.87 12.59 -9.88
N VAL A 428 -20.30 12.28 -8.72
CA VAL A 428 -20.08 13.27 -7.66
C VAL A 428 -19.12 14.35 -8.14
N VAL A 429 -18.02 13.98 -8.81
CA VAL A 429 -17.05 14.94 -9.39
C VAL A 429 -17.70 15.81 -10.44
N ALA A 430 -18.52 15.24 -11.33
CA ALA A 430 -19.27 16.01 -12.32
C ALA A 430 -20.25 17.01 -11.65
N ALA A 431 -21.00 16.57 -10.63
CA ALA A 431 -21.91 17.44 -9.89
C ALA A 431 -21.18 18.59 -9.16
N LEU A 432 -20.02 18.31 -8.57
CA LEU A 432 -19.19 19.35 -7.92
C LEU A 432 -18.64 20.34 -8.93
N SER A 433 -18.23 19.90 -10.12
CA SER A 433 -17.68 20.78 -11.16
C SER A 433 -18.72 21.75 -11.76
N THR A 434 -20.01 21.46 -11.57
CA THR A 434 -21.11 22.35 -11.99
C THR A 434 -21.57 23.31 -10.88
N GLU A 435 -20.74 23.57 -9.87
CA GLU A 435 -21.09 24.43 -8.71
C GLU A 435 -21.64 25.83 -9.08
N LYS A 436 -21.21 26.37 -10.22
CA LYS A 436 -21.71 27.67 -10.74
C LYS A 436 -23.15 27.62 -11.25
N ASN A 437 -23.62 26.41 -11.61
CA ASN A 437 -24.92 26.20 -12.26
C ASN A 437 -25.89 25.43 -11.35
N THR A 438 -25.44 24.97 -10.19
CA THR A 438 -26.21 24.15 -9.23
C THR A 438 -26.09 24.74 -7.82
N THR A 439 -27.14 24.57 -7.01
CA THR A 439 -27.12 25.02 -5.60
C THR A 439 -26.49 23.97 -4.69
N PRO A 440 -25.96 24.35 -3.52
CA PRO A 440 -25.49 23.38 -2.50
C PRO A 440 -26.60 22.39 -2.09
N GLU A 441 -27.86 22.84 -1.98
CA GLU A 441 -29.00 22.03 -1.59
C GLU A 441 -29.27 20.92 -2.61
N GLU A 442 -29.23 21.22 -3.90
CA GLU A 442 -29.41 20.26 -4.99
C GLU A 442 -28.30 19.18 -4.95
N ARG A 443 -27.05 19.59 -4.76
CA ARG A 443 -25.93 18.64 -4.64
C ARG A 443 -26.06 17.75 -3.39
N ILE A 444 -26.48 18.32 -2.25
CA ILE A 444 -26.73 17.54 -1.03
C ILE A 444 -27.85 16.52 -1.25
N VAL A 445 -28.91 16.87 -1.97
CA VAL A 445 -29.99 15.93 -2.33
C VAL A 445 -29.43 14.77 -3.16
N LEU A 446 -28.60 15.06 -4.16
CA LEU A 446 -27.92 14.03 -4.94
C LEU A 446 -27.03 13.11 -4.07
N PHE A 447 -26.24 13.68 -3.17
CA PHE A 447 -25.37 12.91 -2.29
C PHE A 447 -26.14 11.99 -1.34
N LYS A 448 -27.29 12.49 -0.82
CA LYS A 448 -28.22 11.69 -0.02
C LYS A 448 -28.80 10.53 -0.83
N SER A 449 -29.20 10.78 -2.07
CA SER A 449 -29.77 9.75 -2.96
C SER A 449 -28.74 8.68 -3.32
N ILE A 450 -27.48 9.08 -3.58
CA ILE A 450 -26.38 8.15 -3.83
C ILE A 450 -26.09 7.30 -2.57
N GLU A 451 -26.00 7.92 -1.39
CA GLU A 451 -25.76 7.20 -0.14
C GLU A 451 -26.87 6.19 0.15
N ARG A 452 -28.12 6.60 -0.05
CA ARG A 452 -29.29 5.72 0.10
C ARG A 452 -29.23 4.55 -0.88
N PHE A 453 -28.89 4.80 -2.15
CA PHE A 453 -28.74 3.77 -3.16
C PHE A 453 -27.65 2.75 -2.76
N ILE A 454 -26.49 3.22 -2.33
CA ILE A 454 -25.39 2.36 -1.91
C ILE A 454 -25.82 1.51 -0.70
N PHE A 455 -26.43 2.13 0.29
CA PHE A 455 -26.84 1.42 1.49
C PHE A 455 -27.90 0.36 1.20
N VAL A 456 -28.97 0.73 0.49
CA VAL A 456 -30.10 -0.19 0.25
C VAL A 456 -29.71 -1.27 -0.77
N SER A 457 -29.19 -0.90 -1.94
CA SER A 457 -28.95 -1.88 -3.01
C SER A 457 -27.73 -2.75 -2.72
N PHE A 458 -26.60 -2.17 -2.26
CA PHE A 458 -25.37 -2.94 -2.07
C PHE A 458 -25.20 -3.49 -0.65
N ARG A 459 -25.46 -2.69 0.40
CA ARG A 459 -25.22 -3.11 1.78
C ARG A 459 -26.31 -4.00 2.30
N LEU A 460 -27.56 -3.63 2.12
CA LEU A 460 -28.72 -4.44 2.48
C LEU A 460 -29.09 -5.44 1.38
N GLY A 461 -29.20 -5.03 0.12
CA GLY A 461 -29.62 -5.89 -1.00
C GLY A 461 -28.54 -6.89 -1.42
N GLY A 462 -27.25 -6.50 -1.31
CA GLY A 462 -26.12 -7.32 -1.77
C GLY A 462 -26.07 -7.47 -3.29
N PHE A 463 -26.55 -6.47 -4.00
CA PHE A 463 -26.48 -6.43 -5.46
C PHE A 463 -25.02 -6.40 -5.92
N GLN A 464 -24.78 -6.79 -7.16
CA GLN A 464 -23.44 -6.79 -7.73
C GLN A 464 -22.85 -5.36 -7.74
N SER A 465 -21.56 -5.23 -7.48
CA SER A 465 -20.87 -3.94 -7.38
C SER A 465 -20.96 -3.06 -8.63
N ASN A 466 -21.33 -3.64 -9.77
CA ASN A 466 -21.53 -2.95 -11.05
C ASN A 466 -23.01 -2.76 -11.43
N TYR A 467 -23.96 -3.02 -10.50
CA TYR A 467 -25.38 -2.82 -10.74
C TYR A 467 -25.66 -1.38 -11.16
N GLN A 468 -26.33 -1.16 -12.29
CA GLN A 468 -26.64 0.15 -12.90
C GLN A 468 -25.42 1.05 -13.23
N SER A 469 -24.16 0.53 -13.14
CA SER A 469 -22.96 1.37 -13.29
C SER A 469 -22.91 2.10 -14.64
N SER A 470 -23.29 1.45 -15.73
CA SER A 470 -23.29 2.07 -17.07
C SER A 470 -24.25 3.26 -17.17
N VAL A 471 -25.41 3.19 -16.48
CA VAL A 471 -26.37 4.29 -16.46
C VAL A 471 -25.75 5.49 -15.77
N TYR A 472 -25.22 5.30 -14.54
CA TYR A 472 -24.68 6.42 -13.75
C TYR A 472 -23.34 6.95 -14.28
N TYR A 473 -22.58 6.14 -14.99
CA TYR A 473 -21.42 6.63 -15.75
C TYR A 473 -21.83 7.60 -16.86
N ASN A 474 -22.82 7.24 -17.66
CA ASN A 474 -23.33 8.13 -18.71
C ASN A 474 -24.02 9.37 -18.10
N ARG A 475 -24.72 9.26 -16.97
CA ARG A 475 -25.25 10.42 -16.24
C ARG A 475 -24.16 11.38 -15.79
N SER A 476 -22.95 10.92 -15.45
CA SER A 476 -21.82 11.79 -15.12
C SER A 476 -21.43 12.68 -16.30
N ARG A 477 -21.37 12.12 -17.51
CA ARG A 477 -21.15 12.86 -18.75
C ARG A 477 -22.29 13.84 -19.04
N ASP A 478 -23.53 13.38 -18.93
CA ASP A 478 -24.71 14.19 -19.24
C ASP A 478 -24.82 15.41 -18.29
N VAL A 479 -24.40 15.29 -17.02
CA VAL A 479 -24.27 16.41 -16.08
C VAL A 479 -23.20 17.37 -16.52
N LEU A 480 -22.02 16.88 -16.86
CA LEU A 480 -20.90 17.74 -17.27
C LEU A 480 -21.21 18.54 -18.53
N SER A 481 -21.94 17.92 -19.48
CA SER A 481 -22.40 18.59 -20.72
C SER A 481 -23.66 19.45 -20.54
N GLY A 482 -24.26 19.48 -19.36
CA GLY A 482 -25.49 20.25 -19.08
C GLY A 482 -26.77 19.64 -19.68
N ASN A 483 -26.73 18.41 -20.17
CA ASN A 483 -27.87 17.73 -20.80
C ASN A 483 -28.90 17.21 -19.80
N VAL A 484 -28.47 16.92 -18.55
CA VAL A 484 -29.34 16.40 -17.49
C VAL A 484 -29.05 17.13 -16.19
N SER A 485 -30.12 17.47 -15.46
CA SER A 485 -30.00 18.10 -14.14
C SER A 485 -29.67 17.07 -13.04
N ILE A 486 -28.92 17.47 -12.03
CA ILE A 486 -28.63 16.60 -10.86
C ILE A 486 -29.89 16.30 -10.04
N VAL A 487 -30.93 17.14 -10.12
CA VAL A 487 -32.22 16.89 -9.49
C VAL A 487 -32.92 15.67 -10.12
N SER A 488 -32.99 15.64 -11.46
CA SER A 488 -33.55 14.48 -12.18
C SER A 488 -32.82 13.17 -11.86
N ILE A 489 -31.47 13.22 -11.74
CA ILE A 489 -30.69 12.03 -11.35
C ILE A 489 -31.01 11.61 -9.93
N SER A 490 -31.25 12.55 -9.03
CA SER A 490 -31.64 12.25 -7.65
C SER A 490 -33.00 11.54 -7.58
N GLU A 491 -33.93 11.94 -8.43
CA GLU A 491 -35.24 11.30 -8.59
C GLU A 491 -35.12 9.88 -9.18
N ASP A 492 -34.31 9.72 -10.23
CA ASP A 492 -34.03 8.41 -10.85
C ASP A 492 -33.41 7.43 -9.83
N LEU A 493 -32.42 7.89 -9.03
CA LEU A 493 -31.80 7.11 -7.96
C LEU A 493 -32.80 6.65 -6.93
N ASN A 494 -33.64 7.56 -6.42
CA ASN A 494 -34.63 7.24 -5.42
C ASN A 494 -35.71 6.29 -5.96
N SER A 495 -36.18 6.51 -7.18
CA SER A 495 -37.14 5.62 -7.85
C SER A 495 -36.57 4.19 -8.02
N THR A 496 -35.29 4.09 -8.42
CA THR A 496 -34.61 2.79 -8.53
C THR A 496 -34.54 2.09 -7.17
N VAL A 497 -34.18 2.82 -6.12
CA VAL A 497 -34.15 2.27 -4.74
C VAL A 497 -35.53 1.82 -4.28
N ASP A 498 -36.56 2.61 -4.55
CA ASP A 498 -37.96 2.28 -4.13
C ASP A 498 -38.46 1.03 -4.85
N ASN A 499 -38.14 0.85 -6.14
CA ASN A 499 -38.44 -0.36 -6.88
C ASN A 499 -37.68 -1.60 -6.39
N ASP A 500 -36.45 -1.44 -5.94
CA ASP A 500 -35.60 -2.53 -5.45
C ASP A 500 -35.82 -2.86 -3.98
N MET A 501 -36.48 -2.01 -3.22
CA MET A 501 -36.60 -2.03 -1.77
C MET A 501 -37.05 -3.39 -1.21
N ALA A 502 -38.16 -3.93 -1.73
CA ALA A 502 -38.70 -5.19 -1.24
C ALA A 502 -37.73 -6.37 -1.43
N SER A 503 -37.03 -6.39 -2.59
CA SER A 503 -36.04 -7.44 -2.87
C SER A 503 -34.78 -7.28 -2.01
N ALA A 504 -34.35 -6.04 -1.74
CA ALA A 504 -33.23 -5.73 -0.88
C ALA A 504 -33.48 -6.15 0.57
N ILE A 505 -34.65 -5.82 1.12
CA ILE A 505 -35.06 -6.23 2.48
C ILE A 505 -35.11 -7.75 2.58
N LYS A 506 -35.78 -8.43 1.63
CA LYS A 506 -35.84 -9.90 1.60
C LYS A 506 -34.47 -10.54 1.57
N ALA A 507 -33.55 -9.99 0.76
CA ALA A 507 -32.17 -10.47 0.68
C ALA A 507 -31.39 -10.21 1.98
N PHE A 508 -31.64 -9.10 2.65
CA PHE A 508 -31.04 -8.78 3.97
C PHE A 508 -31.51 -9.76 5.03
N ILE A 509 -32.84 -10.02 5.14
CA ILE A 509 -33.39 -11.00 6.05
C ILE A 509 -32.77 -12.38 5.82
N ALA A 510 -32.79 -12.86 4.58
CA ALA A 510 -32.24 -14.17 4.23
C ALA A 510 -30.75 -14.32 4.58
N ARG A 511 -29.94 -13.25 4.43
CA ARG A 511 -28.52 -13.26 4.83
C ARG A 511 -28.34 -13.18 6.33
N THR A 512 -29.21 -12.47 7.02
CA THR A 512 -29.19 -12.37 8.49
C THR A 512 -29.54 -13.73 9.08
N ASN A 513 -30.58 -14.43 8.58
CA ASN A 513 -30.92 -15.78 9.01
C ASN A 513 -29.73 -16.74 8.86
N ARG A 514 -29.06 -16.74 7.67
CA ARG A 514 -27.86 -17.58 7.47
C ARG A 514 -26.71 -17.27 8.42
N ARG A 515 -26.54 -15.99 8.81
CA ARG A 515 -25.54 -15.62 9.82
C ARG A 515 -25.92 -16.12 11.22
N PHE A 516 -27.19 -16.15 11.58
CA PHE A 516 -27.65 -16.77 12.82
C PHE A 516 -27.50 -18.28 12.78
N ASP A 517 -27.77 -18.93 11.65
CA ASP A 517 -27.52 -20.38 11.46
C ASP A 517 -26.04 -20.74 11.61
N SER A 518 -25.13 -19.86 11.21
CA SER A 518 -23.68 -20.02 11.40
C SER A 518 -23.16 -19.56 12.77
N GLY A 519 -24.02 -19.03 13.65
CA GLY A 519 -23.67 -18.52 14.97
C GLY A 519 -23.08 -17.11 15.01
N GLU A 520 -22.90 -16.44 13.86
CA GLU A 520 -22.32 -15.10 13.77
C GLU A 520 -23.33 -13.96 14.02
N GLY A 521 -24.60 -14.18 13.72
CA GLY A 521 -25.68 -13.20 13.85
C GLY A 521 -25.34 -11.83 13.20
N PHE A 522 -25.73 -10.75 13.86
CA PHE A 522 -25.42 -9.40 13.39
C PHE A 522 -23.93 -9.04 13.50
N TYR A 523 -23.16 -9.69 14.37
CA TYR A 523 -21.74 -9.46 14.47
C TYR A 523 -21.00 -9.80 13.15
N GLY A 524 -21.46 -10.82 12.42
CA GLY A 524 -20.97 -11.16 11.08
C GLY A 524 -21.45 -10.24 9.96
N TRP A 525 -22.25 -9.20 10.24
CA TRP A 525 -22.65 -8.23 9.23
C TRP A 525 -21.52 -7.26 8.93
N ARG A 526 -20.99 -7.34 7.71
CA ARG A 526 -19.83 -6.55 7.27
C ARG A 526 -19.98 -5.04 7.48
N ASP A 527 -21.20 -4.52 7.28
CA ASP A 527 -21.51 -3.09 7.34
C ASP A 527 -22.02 -2.63 8.71
N LEU A 528 -21.97 -3.51 9.73
CA LEU A 528 -22.42 -3.22 11.09
C LEU A 528 -21.72 -1.99 11.68
N ARG A 529 -20.41 -1.84 11.45
CA ARG A 529 -19.65 -0.69 11.95
C ARG A 529 -20.12 0.62 11.36
N TYR A 530 -20.38 0.64 10.04
CA TYR A 530 -20.94 1.82 9.38
C TYR A 530 -22.33 2.17 9.95
N PHE A 531 -23.19 1.18 10.10
CA PHE A 531 -24.52 1.36 10.64
C PHE A 531 -24.50 1.92 12.08
N LEU A 532 -23.71 1.31 12.98
CA LEU A 532 -23.60 1.77 14.37
C LEU A 532 -22.94 3.15 14.48
N TYR A 533 -22.01 3.49 13.58
CA TYR A 533 -21.45 4.83 13.53
C TYR A 533 -22.49 5.86 13.07
N GLU A 534 -23.31 5.58 12.08
CA GLU A 534 -24.38 6.50 11.65
C GLU A 534 -25.44 6.70 12.75
N TYR A 535 -25.70 5.66 13.56
CA TYR A 535 -26.54 5.78 14.76
C TYR A 535 -25.91 6.69 15.82
N GLU A 536 -24.63 6.50 16.12
CA GLU A 536 -23.88 7.38 17.03
C GLU A 536 -23.82 8.82 16.51
N TYR A 537 -23.60 9.01 15.22
CA TYR A 537 -23.59 10.32 14.59
C TYR A 537 -24.95 11.04 14.69
N ASP A 538 -26.07 10.33 14.49
CA ASP A 538 -27.43 10.90 14.66
C ASP A 538 -27.64 11.40 16.09
N LYS A 539 -27.14 10.67 17.09
CA LYS A 539 -27.16 11.09 18.49
C LYS A 539 -26.25 12.28 18.76
N ALA A 540 -25.06 12.30 18.16
CA ALA A 540 -24.12 13.40 18.30
C ALA A 540 -24.68 14.71 17.74
N VAL A 541 -25.37 14.65 16.60
CA VAL A 541 -26.06 15.81 16.00
C VAL A 541 -27.18 16.32 16.91
N LYS A 542 -28.00 15.42 17.47
CA LYS A 542 -29.09 15.79 18.40
C LYS A 542 -28.57 16.42 19.69
N ASN A 543 -27.39 16.05 20.16
CA ASN A 543 -26.80 16.52 21.38
C ASN A 543 -25.76 17.65 21.17
N ASN A 544 -25.49 18.04 19.92
CA ASN A 544 -24.45 19.02 19.54
C ASN A 544 -23.02 18.69 20.05
N ILE A 545 -22.70 17.44 20.29
CA ILE A 545 -21.41 16.99 20.81
C ILE A 545 -21.00 15.73 20.06
N GLN A 546 -19.91 15.79 19.27
CA GLN A 546 -19.30 14.62 18.67
C GLN A 546 -18.28 14.01 19.64
N LYS A 547 -18.50 12.76 20.06
CA LYS A 547 -17.63 12.02 20.98
C LYS A 547 -16.75 11.00 20.30
N VAL A 548 -17.17 10.51 19.15
CA VAL A 548 -16.48 9.44 18.39
C VAL A 548 -16.27 9.86 16.94
N ASP A 549 -15.07 9.67 16.44
CA ASP A 549 -14.69 9.94 15.05
C ASP A 549 -14.65 8.63 14.24
N TRP A 550 -15.00 8.71 12.94
CA TRP A 550 -14.93 7.57 12.02
C TRP A 550 -13.52 6.97 11.90
N SER A 551 -12.50 7.79 11.99
CA SER A 551 -11.11 7.32 11.98
C SER A 551 -10.84 6.27 13.07
N MET A 552 -11.52 6.36 14.23
CA MET A 552 -11.41 5.36 15.30
C MET A 552 -11.97 4.00 14.90
N PHE A 553 -12.97 3.95 14.00
CA PHE A 553 -13.53 2.69 13.47
C PHE A 553 -12.65 2.01 12.41
N THR A 554 -11.77 2.76 11.78
CA THR A 554 -10.92 2.30 10.67
C THR A 554 -9.46 2.07 11.06
N ARG A 555 -9.01 2.55 12.22
CA ARG A 555 -7.63 2.39 12.71
C ARG A 555 -7.25 0.92 12.83
N VAL A 556 -6.00 0.62 12.46
CA VAL A 556 -5.37 -0.70 12.64
C VAL A 556 -4.60 -0.77 13.95
N GLU A 557 -4.27 0.39 14.54
CA GLU A 557 -3.43 0.57 15.74
C GLU A 557 -4.20 0.36 17.05
N LYS A 558 -3.49 0.40 18.18
CA LYS A 558 -4.06 0.36 19.54
C LYS A 558 -5.12 1.44 19.69
N ASP A 559 -6.22 1.10 20.37
CA ASP A 559 -7.41 1.95 20.61
C ASP A 559 -8.38 2.14 19.41
N LYS A 560 -8.40 1.20 18.46
CA LYS A 560 -9.49 1.13 17.49
C LYS A 560 -10.84 0.83 18.18
N VAL A 561 -11.92 1.31 17.57
CA VAL A 561 -13.27 0.89 17.99
C VAL A 561 -13.53 -0.55 17.57
N THR A 562 -13.91 -1.38 18.53
CA THR A 562 -14.37 -2.76 18.35
C THR A 562 -15.86 -2.84 18.64
N ILE A 563 -16.49 -3.93 18.24
CA ILE A 563 -17.88 -4.18 18.61
C ILE A 563 -17.90 -5.05 19.86
N GLU A 564 -18.45 -4.49 20.93
CA GLU A 564 -18.67 -5.13 22.21
C GLU A 564 -19.97 -5.93 22.20
N HIS A 565 -19.96 -7.10 22.84
CA HIS A 565 -21.13 -7.84 23.23
C HIS A 565 -21.48 -7.50 24.69
N ILE A 566 -22.54 -6.72 24.92
CA ILE A 566 -22.93 -6.30 26.26
C ILE A 566 -23.21 -7.54 27.13
N LEU A 567 -24.11 -8.46 26.69
CA LEU A 567 -24.14 -9.83 27.14
C LEU A 567 -23.00 -10.58 26.46
N PRO A 568 -22.00 -11.10 27.19
CA PRO A 568 -20.89 -11.82 26.60
C PRO A 568 -21.31 -13.02 25.77
N GLN A 569 -20.56 -13.37 24.72
CA GLN A 569 -20.83 -14.57 23.92
C GLN A 569 -20.76 -15.85 24.73
N THR A 570 -19.87 -15.89 25.73
CA THR A 570 -19.72 -17.00 26.67
C THR A 570 -19.82 -16.46 28.09
N PRO A 571 -21.04 -16.32 28.64
CA PRO A 571 -21.26 -15.75 29.98
C PRO A 571 -20.75 -16.74 31.05
N THR A 572 -19.71 -16.38 31.77
CA THR A 572 -19.08 -17.22 32.80
C THR A 572 -19.40 -16.76 34.21
N LYS A 573 -19.64 -15.46 34.43
CA LYS A 573 -19.94 -14.92 35.77
C LYS A 573 -21.35 -15.28 36.20
N TRP A 574 -21.51 -15.46 37.54
CA TRP A 574 -22.79 -15.76 38.17
C TRP A 574 -23.90 -14.80 37.73
N TYR A 575 -23.64 -13.50 37.72
CA TYR A 575 -24.60 -12.49 37.29
C TYR A 575 -25.27 -12.81 35.95
N TRP A 576 -24.50 -13.11 34.93
CA TRP A 576 -25.03 -13.44 33.60
C TRP A 576 -25.79 -14.77 33.60
N ARG A 577 -25.25 -15.78 34.24
CA ARG A 577 -25.88 -17.09 34.33
C ARG A 577 -27.21 -17.03 35.06
N ASN A 578 -27.28 -16.26 36.14
CA ASN A 578 -28.51 -16.09 36.90
C ASN A 578 -29.53 -15.22 36.14
N THR A 579 -29.10 -14.12 35.50
CA THR A 579 -29.99 -13.25 34.72
C THR A 579 -30.65 -13.97 33.55
N TYR A 580 -29.86 -14.85 32.88
CA TYR A 580 -30.32 -15.58 31.70
C TYR A 580 -30.67 -17.06 31.96
N ARG A 581 -30.86 -17.48 33.21
CA ARG A 581 -31.06 -18.88 33.61
C ARG A 581 -32.28 -19.56 32.98
N MET A 582 -33.25 -18.78 32.52
CA MET A 582 -34.45 -19.28 31.84
C MET A 582 -34.24 -19.61 30.36
N PHE A 583 -33.13 -19.28 29.81
CA PHE A 583 -32.78 -19.48 28.38
C PHE A 583 -31.78 -20.61 28.20
N SER A 584 -31.95 -21.38 27.16
CA SER A 584 -30.97 -22.41 26.74
C SER A 584 -29.68 -21.77 26.22
N GLU A 585 -28.59 -22.53 26.14
CA GLU A 585 -27.33 -22.06 25.61
C GLU A 585 -27.43 -21.49 24.17
N ASN A 586 -28.26 -22.12 23.33
CA ASN A 586 -28.52 -21.62 21.97
C ASN A 586 -29.24 -20.27 21.95
N GLU A 587 -30.25 -20.09 22.82
CA GLU A 587 -30.98 -18.84 22.96
C GLU A 587 -30.07 -17.72 23.51
N ILE A 588 -29.17 -18.05 24.45
CA ILE A 588 -28.17 -17.09 24.96
C ILE A 588 -27.21 -16.67 23.83
N LYS A 589 -26.77 -17.62 22.96
CA LYS A 589 -25.95 -17.30 21.78
C LYS A 589 -26.72 -16.38 20.81
N GLN A 590 -27.98 -16.64 20.54
CA GLN A 590 -28.80 -15.79 19.69
C GLN A 590 -28.98 -14.39 20.29
N LEU A 591 -29.26 -14.28 21.61
CA LEU A 591 -29.33 -13.01 22.32
C LEU A 591 -27.99 -12.24 22.22
N SER A 592 -26.88 -12.93 22.45
CA SER A 592 -25.56 -12.29 22.38
C SER A 592 -25.22 -11.78 20.97
N ALA A 593 -25.64 -12.48 19.92
CA ALA A 593 -25.41 -12.15 18.52
C ALA A 593 -26.45 -11.20 17.92
N SER A 594 -27.53 -10.87 18.67
CA SER A 594 -28.59 -9.97 18.24
C SER A 594 -28.13 -8.52 18.18
N LEU A 595 -28.68 -7.74 17.23
CA LEU A 595 -28.29 -6.34 16.97
C LEU A 595 -28.34 -5.48 18.25
N GLY A 596 -29.35 -5.69 19.10
CA GLY A 596 -29.54 -4.92 20.33
C GLY A 596 -28.41 -5.12 21.35
N ASN A 597 -27.70 -6.23 21.29
CA ASN A 597 -26.61 -6.54 22.20
C ASN A 597 -25.22 -5.98 21.76
N LEU A 598 -25.13 -5.41 20.54
CA LEU A 598 -23.87 -4.99 19.94
C LEU A 598 -23.65 -3.48 20.13
N LEU A 599 -22.48 -3.11 20.63
CA LEU A 599 -22.12 -1.74 20.98
C LEU A 599 -20.71 -1.39 20.47
N PRO A 600 -20.52 -0.26 19.76
CA PRO A 600 -19.17 0.18 19.42
C PRO A 600 -18.43 0.68 20.66
N LEU A 601 -17.26 0.15 20.94
CA LEU A 601 -16.47 0.42 22.13
C LEU A 601 -14.98 0.48 21.79
N SER A 602 -14.20 1.32 22.47
CA SER A 602 -12.74 1.32 22.26
C SER A 602 -12.14 -0.03 22.67
N GLN A 603 -11.13 -0.49 21.95
CA GLN A 603 -10.50 -1.80 22.16
C GLN A 603 -9.95 -1.94 23.59
N SER A 604 -9.34 -0.90 24.13
CA SER A 604 -8.78 -0.90 25.48
C SER A 604 -9.87 -1.07 26.52
N ILE A 605 -11.01 -0.40 26.38
CA ILE A 605 -12.15 -0.52 27.28
C ILE A 605 -12.79 -1.90 27.13
N ASN A 606 -13.07 -2.36 25.92
CA ASN A 606 -13.65 -3.66 25.62
C ASN A 606 -12.82 -4.79 26.24
N SER A 607 -11.53 -4.80 26.01
CA SER A 607 -10.63 -5.80 26.60
C SER A 607 -10.57 -5.77 28.11
N SER A 608 -10.92 -4.64 28.74
CA SER A 608 -10.93 -4.49 30.20
C SER A 608 -12.24 -4.94 30.83
N LEU A 609 -13.37 -4.83 30.12
CA LEU A 609 -14.71 -5.12 30.62
C LEU A 609 -15.14 -6.60 30.46
N GLN A 610 -14.74 -7.23 29.37
CA GLN A 610 -14.96 -8.67 29.06
C GLN A 610 -16.28 -9.27 29.64
N ASN A 611 -16.19 -10.24 30.53
CA ASN A 611 -17.28 -10.94 31.21
C ASN A 611 -17.81 -10.22 32.46
N ASP A 612 -17.42 -8.97 32.72
CA ASP A 612 -17.88 -8.23 33.92
C ASP A 612 -19.40 -8.10 33.96
N SER A 613 -19.97 -8.03 35.18
CA SER A 613 -21.40 -7.81 35.38
C SER A 613 -21.84 -6.52 34.68
N PHE A 614 -23.09 -6.39 34.30
CA PHE A 614 -23.60 -5.17 33.68
C PHE A 614 -23.35 -3.92 34.52
N LYS A 615 -23.48 -4.05 35.85
CA LYS A 615 -23.16 -2.98 36.79
C LYS A 615 -21.71 -2.53 36.70
N ASP A 616 -20.77 -3.48 36.61
CA ASP A 616 -19.33 -3.19 36.47
C ASP A 616 -18.99 -2.65 35.08
N LYS A 617 -19.68 -3.12 34.02
CA LYS A 617 -19.53 -2.56 32.66
C LYS A 617 -20.02 -1.11 32.58
N LYS A 618 -21.13 -0.79 33.29
CA LYS A 618 -21.62 0.60 33.39
C LYS A 618 -20.66 1.52 34.10
N ASN A 619 -20.25 1.15 35.30
CA ASN A 619 -19.44 1.96 36.18
C ASN A 619 -18.48 1.09 37.00
N PRO A 620 -17.31 0.75 36.46
CA PRO A 620 -16.34 -0.08 37.14
C PRO A 620 -15.87 0.55 38.46
N THR A 621 -15.83 -0.24 39.53
CA THR A 621 -15.40 0.23 40.86
C THR A 621 -13.87 0.34 40.98
N ALA A 622 -13.11 -0.33 40.11
CA ALA A 622 -11.65 -0.30 40.11
C ALA A 622 -11.10 1.03 39.61
N ALA A 623 -10.16 1.61 40.34
CA ALA A 623 -9.54 2.89 40.01
C ALA A 623 -8.88 2.85 38.60
N GLY A 624 -9.19 3.86 37.77
CA GLY A 624 -8.62 4.01 36.43
C GLY A 624 -9.33 3.24 35.31
N ARG A 625 -10.32 2.40 35.62
CA ARG A 625 -11.16 1.73 34.60
C ARG A 625 -12.28 2.65 34.12
N ARG A 626 -12.55 2.65 32.84
CA ARG A 626 -13.66 3.36 32.20
C ARG A 626 -14.85 2.42 31.96
N GLY A 627 -16.08 2.90 32.20
CA GLY A 627 -17.31 2.20 31.88
C GLY A 627 -18.17 3.00 30.90
N TYR A 628 -19.34 2.45 30.55
CA TYR A 628 -20.28 3.02 29.58
C TYR A 628 -20.75 4.44 29.93
N ILE A 629 -20.87 4.79 31.23
CA ILE A 629 -21.29 6.13 31.64
C ILE A 629 -20.37 7.26 31.17
N ASN A 630 -19.12 6.94 30.84
CA ASN A 630 -18.09 7.90 30.43
C ASN A 630 -17.79 7.82 28.91
N GLY A 631 -18.56 7.04 28.18
CA GLY A 631 -18.29 6.71 26.78
C GLY A 631 -19.04 7.59 25.77
N SER A 632 -19.28 6.99 24.59
CA SER A 632 -20.04 7.54 23.49
C SER A 632 -21.54 7.75 23.87
N HIS A 633 -22.28 8.38 22.98
CA HIS A 633 -23.74 8.55 23.22
C HIS A 633 -24.48 7.20 23.28
N SER A 634 -24.05 6.23 22.45
CA SER A 634 -24.62 4.88 22.45
C SER A 634 -24.29 4.11 23.72
N GLU A 635 -23.09 4.31 24.30
CA GLU A 635 -22.69 3.73 25.59
C GLU A 635 -23.49 4.32 26.75
N ILE A 636 -23.66 5.65 26.76
CA ILE A 636 -24.45 6.35 27.78
C ILE A 636 -25.93 5.92 27.73
N GLU A 637 -26.47 5.71 26.53
CA GLU A 637 -27.83 5.17 26.34
C GLU A 637 -27.98 3.81 27.01
N VAL A 638 -27.07 2.89 26.76
CA VAL A 638 -27.02 1.57 27.39
C VAL A 638 -26.89 1.70 28.92
N ALA A 639 -26.04 2.62 29.38
CA ALA A 639 -25.81 2.84 30.81
C ALA A 639 -27.04 3.38 31.58
N GLN A 640 -28.07 3.88 30.89
CA GLN A 640 -29.32 4.32 31.54
C GLN A 640 -30.16 3.15 32.05
N GLU A 641 -30.00 1.96 31.49
CA GLU A 641 -30.69 0.76 31.94
C GLU A 641 -30.18 0.35 33.33
N GLU A 642 -31.12 -0.13 34.18
CA GLU A 642 -30.77 -0.64 35.51
C GLU A 642 -30.01 -1.96 35.38
N ASP A 643 -30.53 -2.84 34.54
CA ASP A 643 -30.04 -4.18 34.30
C ASP A 643 -30.00 -4.50 32.79
N TRP A 644 -29.34 -5.56 32.39
CA TRP A 644 -29.26 -5.94 30.99
C TRP A 644 -29.93 -7.32 30.79
N THR A 645 -31.19 -7.28 30.38
CA THR A 645 -32.02 -8.45 30.20
C THR A 645 -32.30 -8.74 28.73
N ALA A 646 -32.88 -9.88 28.41
CA ALA A 646 -33.31 -10.22 27.06
C ALA A 646 -34.29 -9.17 26.50
N GLN A 647 -35.17 -8.58 27.35
CA GLN A 647 -36.08 -7.51 26.96
C GLN A 647 -35.33 -6.22 26.57
N ASN A 648 -34.25 -5.84 27.28
CA ASN A 648 -33.45 -4.68 26.91
C ASN A 648 -32.78 -4.90 25.57
N ILE A 649 -32.24 -6.12 25.28
CA ILE A 649 -31.69 -6.48 23.99
C ILE A 649 -32.72 -6.33 22.87
N PHE A 650 -33.95 -6.84 23.09
CA PHE A 650 -35.02 -6.71 22.11
C PHE A 650 -35.39 -5.24 21.88
N ASN A 651 -35.66 -4.48 22.94
CA ASN A 651 -36.06 -3.08 22.86
C ASN A 651 -35.03 -2.22 22.14
N ARG A 652 -33.76 -2.39 22.48
CA ARG A 652 -32.66 -1.66 21.82
C ARG A 652 -32.50 -2.11 20.35
N GLY A 653 -32.63 -3.41 20.05
CA GLY A 653 -32.65 -3.94 18.70
C GLY A 653 -33.77 -3.31 17.85
N MET A 654 -34.98 -3.21 18.38
CA MET A 654 -36.12 -2.53 17.73
C MET A 654 -35.81 -1.04 17.50
N SER A 655 -35.23 -0.35 18.48
CA SER A 655 -34.82 1.07 18.34
C SER A 655 -33.81 1.28 17.24
N LEU A 656 -32.82 0.40 17.12
CA LEU A 656 -31.83 0.42 16.06
C LEU A 656 -32.44 0.14 14.67
N LEU A 657 -33.36 -0.84 14.55
CA LEU A 657 -34.06 -1.11 13.30
C LEU A 657 -35.04 0.02 12.92
N ASN A 658 -35.69 0.66 13.88
CA ASN A 658 -36.50 1.86 13.63
C ASN A 658 -35.64 3.05 13.16
N PHE A 659 -34.44 3.21 13.71
CA PHE A 659 -33.46 4.19 13.20
C PHE A 659 -33.06 3.86 11.75
N MET A 660 -32.77 2.61 11.44
CA MET A 660 -32.43 2.16 10.08
C MET A 660 -33.57 2.48 9.11
N GLU A 661 -34.80 2.13 9.47
CA GLU A 661 -36.01 2.40 8.68
C GLU A 661 -36.17 3.89 8.38
N LYS A 662 -36.08 4.73 9.41
CA LYS A 662 -36.21 6.19 9.27
C LYS A 662 -35.06 6.81 8.47
N ARG A 663 -33.81 6.38 8.73
CA ARG A 663 -32.61 6.98 8.16
C ARG A 663 -32.49 6.75 6.66
N TRP A 664 -32.87 5.57 6.19
CA TRP A 664 -32.79 5.19 4.77
C TRP A 664 -34.17 5.01 4.11
N GLN A 665 -35.23 5.42 4.79
CA GLN A 665 -36.60 5.34 4.28
C GLN A 665 -36.99 3.92 3.83
N LEU A 666 -36.64 2.93 4.66
CA LEU A 666 -36.99 1.54 4.43
C LEU A 666 -38.43 1.27 4.82
N GLN A 667 -39.02 0.18 4.31
CA GLN A 667 -40.38 -0.27 4.65
C GLN A 667 -40.35 -1.73 5.06
N PHE A 668 -40.09 -1.99 6.34
CA PHE A 668 -40.21 -3.32 6.90
C PHE A 668 -41.67 -3.73 7.07
N GLY A 669 -41.98 -5.01 6.85
CA GLY A 669 -43.26 -5.59 7.20
C GLY A 669 -43.49 -5.60 8.72
N ASN A 670 -44.76 -5.77 9.14
CA ASN A 670 -45.18 -5.62 10.53
C ASN A 670 -44.40 -6.48 11.55
N ASN A 671 -43.97 -7.68 11.19
CA ASN A 671 -43.20 -8.59 12.06
C ASN A 671 -41.74 -8.75 11.68
N GLU A 672 -41.30 -8.26 10.50
CA GLU A 672 -39.95 -8.50 9.97
C GLU A 672 -38.83 -7.96 10.87
N LYS A 673 -39.06 -6.82 11.52
CA LYS A 673 -38.08 -6.25 12.46
C LYS A 673 -37.86 -7.15 13.68
N ALA A 674 -38.93 -7.69 14.24
CA ALA A 674 -38.86 -8.60 15.40
C ALA A 674 -38.21 -9.94 15.01
N GLU A 675 -38.56 -10.48 13.82
CA GLU A 675 -38.00 -11.70 13.29
C GLU A 675 -36.47 -11.55 12.99
N LEU A 676 -36.05 -10.40 12.45
CA LEU A 676 -34.64 -10.11 12.19
C LEU A 676 -33.74 -10.18 13.44
N LEU A 677 -34.30 -9.85 14.62
CA LEU A 677 -33.54 -9.86 15.86
C LEU A 677 -33.26 -11.27 16.38
N HIS A 678 -33.98 -12.31 15.89
CA HIS A 678 -33.85 -13.72 16.30
C HIS A 678 -34.04 -13.96 17.81
N VAL A 679 -34.89 -13.18 18.46
CA VAL A 679 -35.15 -13.26 19.91
C VAL A 679 -36.63 -13.35 20.24
N SER A 680 -37.48 -13.90 19.34
CA SER A 680 -38.94 -14.05 19.53
C SER A 680 -39.29 -14.90 20.73
N PHE A 681 -38.45 -15.84 21.12
CA PHE A 681 -38.65 -16.75 22.27
C PHE A 681 -38.69 -16.04 23.64
N ILE A 682 -38.33 -14.76 23.74
CA ILE A 682 -38.42 -13.99 24.99
C ILE A 682 -39.86 -13.83 25.51
N ASN A 683 -40.86 -13.96 24.63
CA ASN A 683 -42.28 -13.77 24.94
C ASN A 683 -43.01 -15.10 25.23
N ASP A 684 -42.30 -16.22 25.30
CA ASP A 684 -42.93 -17.57 25.40
C ASP A 684 -43.50 -17.94 26.78
N GLY A 685 -43.68 -17.01 27.69
CA GLY A 685 -44.39 -17.21 28.97
C GLY A 685 -43.79 -18.32 29.85
N ARG A 686 -42.49 -18.44 29.94
CA ARG A 686 -41.73 -19.51 30.62
C ARG A 686 -41.73 -19.32 32.13
N GLU A 687 -41.72 -20.41 32.86
CA GLU A 687 -41.45 -20.39 34.29
C GLU A 687 -39.98 -20.02 34.52
N VAL A 688 -39.73 -19.08 35.41
CA VAL A 688 -38.38 -18.66 35.78
C VAL A 688 -37.83 -19.69 36.78
N PRO A 689 -36.75 -20.42 36.47
CA PRO A 689 -36.13 -21.35 37.42
C PRO A 689 -35.64 -20.64 38.69
N ASP A 690 -35.50 -21.39 39.80
CA ASP A 690 -34.95 -20.87 41.05
C ASP A 690 -33.55 -20.23 40.81
N GLU A 691 -33.20 -19.25 41.66
CA GLU A 691 -31.92 -18.59 41.57
C GLU A 691 -30.78 -19.60 41.76
N ILE A 692 -29.73 -19.42 40.93
CA ILE A 692 -28.50 -20.23 41.00
C ILE A 692 -27.74 -19.78 42.25
N PRO A 693 -27.44 -20.65 43.24
CA PRO A 693 -26.59 -20.28 44.38
C PRO A 693 -25.20 -19.82 43.93
N GLU A 694 -24.72 -18.68 44.43
CA GLU A 694 -23.44 -18.11 44.05
C GLU A 694 -22.24 -19.05 44.39
N THR A 695 -22.47 -19.97 45.33
CA THR A 695 -21.51 -20.96 45.83
C THR A 695 -21.33 -22.23 44.94
N GLU A 696 -22.20 -22.45 43.96
CA GLU A 696 -22.16 -23.63 43.08
C GLU A 696 -21.21 -23.52 41.89
N LEU A 697 -20.51 -22.42 41.72
CA LEU A 697 -19.50 -22.25 40.67
C LEU A 697 -18.14 -22.79 41.14
N THR A 698 -17.94 -24.10 40.99
CA THR A 698 -16.59 -24.69 41.07
C THR A 698 -15.73 -24.03 39.97
N PRO A 699 -14.50 -23.59 40.28
CA PRO A 699 -13.62 -23.04 39.25
C PRO A 699 -13.22 -24.17 38.31
N THR A 700 -13.88 -24.29 37.17
CA THR A 700 -13.29 -25.00 36.04
C THR A 700 -12.02 -24.25 35.66
N LEU A 701 -10.91 -24.91 35.63
CA LEU A 701 -9.61 -24.37 35.22
C LEU A 701 -9.77 -23.51 33.97
N VAL A 702 -9.80 -22.19 34.18
CA VAL A 702 -9.78 -21.20 33.12
C VAL A 702 -8.33 -21.14 32.65
N ILE A 703 -8.07 -21.75 31.52
CA ILE A 703 -6.89 -21.40 30.75
C ILE A 703 -7.14 -19.97 30.29
N GLU A 704 -6.41 -19.02 30.84
CA GLU A 704 -6.39 -17.63 30.39
C GLU A 704 -5.95 -17.56 28.93
N THR A 705 -6.90 -17.58 28.01
CA THR A 705 -6.66 -17.19 26.62
C THR A 705 -7.13 -15.76 26.43
N THR A 706 -6.18 -14.86 26.39
CA THR A 706 -6.35 -13.42 26.18
C THR A 706 -6.66 -13.07 24.73
N ARG A 707 -7.73 -13.62 24.12
CA ARG A 707 -8.37 -13.14 22.88
C ARG A 707 -9.66 -13.94 22.66
N GLU A 708 -10.81 -13.27 22.55
CA GLU A 708 -12.00 -13.86 21.97
C GLU A 708 -11.73 -14.22 20.51
N LEU A 709 -11.74 -15.53 20.24
CA LEU A 709 -11.57 -16.08 18.91
C LEU A 709 -12.95 -16.17 18.25
N SER A 710 -13.08 -15.86 16.95
CA SER A 710 -14.33 -16.16 16.22
C SER A 710 -14.54 -17.67 16.14
N ASP A 711 -15.79 -18.16 15.97
CA ASP A 711 -16.12 -19.59 15.84
C ASP A 711 -15.22 -20.31 14.82
N ARG A 712 -14.83 -19.59 13.78
CA ARG A 712 -13.90 -20.12 12.79
C ARG A 712 -12.47 -20.28 13.32
N HIS A 713 -12.04 -19.41 14.20
CA HIS A 713 -10.74 -19.53 14.87
C HIS A 713 -10.79 -20.66 15.90
N TYR A 714 -11.95 -20.83 16.57
CA TYR A 714 -12.16 -21.97 17.46
C TYR A 714 -12.16 -23.29 16.69
N LEU A 715 -12.86 -23.38 15.56
CA LEU A 715 -12.87 -24.58 14.71
C LEU A 715 -11.47 -24.92 14.22
N ARG A 716 -10.69 -23.94 13.81
CA ARG A 716 -9.30 -24.15 13.38
C ARG A 716 -8.42 -24.58 14.53
N LEU A 717 -8.55 -23.93 15.68
CA LEU A 717 -7.81 -24.28 16.88
C LEU A 717 -8.18 -25.70 17.36
N ASP A 718 -9.47 -26.05 17.34
CA ASP A 718 -9.96 -27.37 17.64
C ASP A 718 -9.40 -28.42 16.68
N PHE A 719 -9.52 -28.19 15.37
CA PHE A 719 -8.97 -29.09 14.36
C PHE A 719 -7.46 -29.30 14.52
N TRP A 720 -6.69 -28.23 14.65
CA TRP A 720 -5.22 -28.32 14.82
C TRP A 720 -4.84 -28.93 16.18
N SER A 721 -5.60 -28.69 17.24
CA SER A 721 -5.37 -29.29 18.55
C SER A 721 -5.58 -30.80 18.50
N ASN A 722 -6.68 -31.24 17.90
CA ASN A 722 -6.97 -32.67 17.71
C ASN A 722 -5.95 -33.32 16.76
N PHE A 723 -5.51 -32.63 15.71
CA PHE A 723 -4.45 -33.10 14.81
C PHE A 723 -3.12 -33.29 15.52
N VAL A 724 -2.69 -32.35 16.35
CA VAL A 724 -1.45 -32.41 17.11
C VAL A 724 -1.51 -33.57 18.13
N ASN A 725 -2.64 -33.76 18.80
CA ASN A 725 -2.83 -34.88 19.73
C ASN A 725 -2.79 -36.20 18.98
N TYR A 726 -3.49 -36.31 17.86
CA TYR A 726 -3.48 -37.49 17.01
C TYR A 726 -2.06 -37.85 16.52
N CYS A 727 -1.29 -36.86 16.07
CA CYS A 727 0.10 -37.07 15.68
C CYS A 727 0.95 -37.60 16.85
N ARG A 728 0.80 -37.05 18.06
CA ARG A 728 1.55 -37.48 19.25
C ARG A 728 1.21 -38.91 19.67
N GLU A 729 -0.07 -39.27 19.66
CA GLU A 729 -0.56 -40.60 19.97
C GLU A 729 -0.06 -41.67 18.97
N ASN A 730 0.17 -41.26 17.71
CA ASN A 730 0.66 -42.12 16.64
C ASN A 730 2.19 -41.99 16.41
N GLY A 731 2.95 -41.46 17.39
CA GLY A 731 4.41 -41.36 17.33
C GLY A 731 4.98 -40.33 16.35
N ARG A 732 4.14 -39.39 15.86
CA ARG A 732 4.50 -38.35 14.88
C ARG A 732 4.60 -36.94 15.51
N GLY A 733 4.84 -36.90 16.82
CA GLY A 733 4.90 -35.66 17.58
C GLY A 733 6.11 -34.79 17.29
N GLU A 734 7.27 -35.39 17.03
CA GLU A 734 8.51 -34.63 16.79
C GLU A 734 8.67 -34.15 15.35
N ASP A 735 8.21 -34.90 14.37
CA ASP A 735 8.40 -34.62 12.95
C ASP A 735 7.28 -33.75 12.33
N ILE A 736 6.02 -33.93 12.75
CA ILE A 736 4.86 -33.24 12.21
C ILE A 736 4.28 -32.25 13.23
N ALA A 737 4.14 -32.64 14.49
CA ALA A 737 3.43 -31.90 15.52
C ALA A 737 4.37 -31.10 16.45
N SER A 738 5.47 -30.58 15.93
CA SER A 738 6.45 -29.79 16.69
C SER A 738 5.95 -28.37 17.03
N ARG A 739 5.00 -27.85 16.28
CA ARG A 739 4.36 -26.54 16.53
C ARG A 739 3.13 -26.66 17.44
N LYS A 740 2.84 -25.58 18.18
CA LYS A 740 1.61 -25.46 18.94
C LYS A 740 0.44 -25.20 17.98
N PRO A 741 -0.75 -25.74 18.25
CA PRO A 741 -1.97 -25.41 17.51
C PRO A 741 -2.20 -23.90 17.50
N SER A 742 -2.66 -23.35 16.38
CA SER A 742 -3.00 -21.93 16.21
C SER A 742 -4.39 -21.75 15.62
N THR A 743 -4.86 -20.54 15.59
CA THR A 743 -6.13 -20.14 14.97
C THR A 743 -6.02 -19.86 13.48
N ASP A 744 -4.83 -20.00 12.92
CA ASP A 744 -4.54 -19.78 11.51
C ASP A 744 -5.17 -20.88 10.64
N ASP A 745 -5.38 -20.56 9.36
CA ASP A 745 -5.87 -21.54 8.40
C ASP A 745 -4.76 -22.44 7.85
N TRP A 746 -3.52 -22.24 8.29
CA TRP A 746 -2.37 -23.07 7.92
C TRP A 746 -1.62 -23.57 9.14
N TYR A 747 -0.92 -24.66 8.94
CA TYR A 747 -0.03 -25.29 9.91
C TYR A 747 1.26 -25.68 9.20
N ASP A 748 2.37 -25.02 9.52
CA ASP A 748 3.65 -25.24 8.85
C ASP A 748 4.43 -26.37 9.54
N VAL A 749 5.05 -27.23 8.72
CA VAL A 749 5.91 -28.31 9.16
C VAL A 749 7.30 -28.16 8.53
N THR A 750 8.30 -27.99 9.38
CA THR A 750 9.69 -27.85 8.95
C THR A 750 10.29 -29.24 8.67
N ILE A 751 10.86 -29.41 7.48
CA ILE A 751 11.48 -30.68 7.05
C ILE A 751 13.01 -30.61 6.97
N GLY A 752 13.62 -29.64 7.68
CA GLY A 752 15.09 -29.49 7.70
C GLY A 752 15.68 -28.83 6.43
N ASN A 753 14.84 -28.38 5.50
CA ASN A 753 15.26 -27.69 4.30
C ASN A 753 15.11 -26.16 4.45
N ARG A 754 16.05 -25.36 3.92
CA ARG A 754 16.06 -23.89 4.00
C ARG A 754 15.36 -23.21 2.83
N ASP A 755 15.17 -23.91 1.73
CA ASP A 755 14.65 -23.35 0.47
C ASP A 755 13.14 -23.48 0.38
N TYR A 756 12.55 -24.40 1.19
CA TYR A 756 11.11 -24.66 1.24
C TYR A 756 10.68 -25.35 2.53
N HIS A 757 9.38 -25.28 2.85
CA HIS A 757 8.75 -26.04 3.92
C HIS A 757 7.41 -26.62 3.48
N ILE A 758 6.94 -27.65 4.17
CA ILE A 758 5.61 -28.25 3.97
C ILE A 758 4.62 -27.50 4.86
N PHE A 759 3.42 -27.24 4.35
CA PHE A 759 2.32 -26.67 5.13
C PHE A 759 1.02 -27.43 4.88
N PHE A 760 0.15 -27.44 5.88
CA PHE A 760 -1.24 -27.86 5.78
C PHE A 760 -2.14 -26.64 5.80
N GLN A 761 -3.29 -26.67 5.10
CA GLN A 761 -4.19 -25.52 5.03
C GLN A 761 -5.66 -25.93 5.01
N LEU A 762 -6.48 -25.17 5.77
CA LEU A 762 -7.93 -25.28 5.83
C LEU A 762 -8.58 -24.16 5.03
N LEU A 763 -9.20 -24.46 3.90
CA LEU A 763 -9.85 -23.46 3.05
C LEU A 763 -11.35 -23.36 3.31
N ARG A 764 -11.93 -22.18 2.94
CA ARG A 764 -13.36 -21.86 3.16
C ARG A 764 -14.35 -22.79 2.46
N GLN A 765 -13.93 -23.49 1.44
CA GLN A 765 -14.76 -24.30 0.55
C GLN A 765 -14.80 -25.77 0.96
N LYS A 766 -14.62 -26.10 2.25
CA LYS A 766 -14.47 -27.47 2.73
C LYS A 766 -13.35 -28.23 2.02
N ILE A 767 -12.21 -27.56 1.83
CA ILE A 767 -11.03 -28.13 1.20
C ILE A 767 -9.92 -28.21 2.22
N LEU A 768 -9.35 -29.40 2.37
CA LEU A 768 -8.13 -29.67 3.11
C LEU A 768 -6.97 -29.79 2.12
N ARG A 769 -5.87 -29.14 2.41
CA ARG A 769 -4.74 -29.00 1.51
C ARG A 769 -3.43 -29.30 2.21
N ILE A 770 -2.52 -29.98 1.51
CA ILE A 770 -1.09 -30.00 1.78
C ILE A 770 -0.37 -29.23 0.68
N GLY A 771 0.71 -28.57 1.02
CA GLY A 771 1.52 -27.87 0.02
C GLY A 771 2.97 -27.70 0.44
N LEU A 772 3.80 -27.45 -0.58
CA LEU A 772 5.17 -26.99 -0.43
C LEU A 772 5.22 -25.49 -0.67
N TYR A 773 5.74 -24.73 0.28
CA TYR A 773 6.00 -23.30 0.14
C TYR A 773 7.47 -23.11 -0.20
N VAL A 774 7.77 -22.52 -1.36
CA VAL A 774 9.12 -22.29 -1.86
C VAL A 774 9.46 -20.81 -1.73
N TYR A 775 10.56 -20.51 -1.06
CA TYR A 775 10.91 -19.14 -0.70
C TYR A 775 11.44 -18.31 -1.86
N ARG A 776 12.21 -18.89 -2.77
CA ARG A 776 12.86 -18.18 -3.87
C ARG A 776 12.41 -18.68 -5.24
N PRO A 777 12.32 -17.80 -6.25
CA PRO A 777 11.94 -18.18 -7.60
C PRO A 777 12.89 -19.20 -8.25
N GLU A 778 14.18 -19.11 -7.99
CA GLU A 778 15.20 -20.03 -8.51
C GLU A 778 15.01 -21.45 -7.96
N ASP A 779 14.67 -21.59 -6.69
CA ASP A 779 14.41 -22.90 -6.07
C ASP A 779 13.14 -23.54 -6.65
N PHE A 780 12.12 -22.71 -6.93
CA PHE A 780 10.92 -23.19 -7.60
C PHE A 780 11.21 -23.63 -9.03
N ALA A 781 12.01 -22.86 -9.79
CA ALA A 781 12.38 -23.25 -11.16
C ALA A 781 13.18 -24.56 -11.17
N ARG A 782 14.04 -24.79 -10.16
CA ARG A 782 14.75 -26.07 -9.96
C ARG A 782 13.76 -27.21 -9.73
N LEU A 783 12.81 -27.07 -8.82
CA LEU A 783 11.78 -28.06 -8.57
C LEU A 783 10.87 -28.29 -9.78
N ASP A 784 10.51 -27.25 -10.51
CA ASP A 784 9.68 -27.32 -11.72
C ASP A 784 10.37 -28.10 -12.84
N SER A 785 11.71 -27.99 -12.96
CA SER A 785 12.50 -28.79 -13.90
C SER A 785 12.47 -30.29 -13.56
N LEU A 786 12.18 -30.66 -12.31
CA LEU A 786 12.07 -32.03 -11.79
C LEU A 786 10.62 -32.46 -11.54
N LYS A 787 9.67 -31.73 -12.06
CA LYS A 787 8.23 -31.90 -11.85
C LYS A 787 7.76 -33.34 -12.09
N VAL A 788 8.14 -33.92 -13.17
CA VAL A 788 7.72 -35.29 -13.55
C VAL A 788 8.27 -36.33 -12.57
N GLU A 789 9.50 -36.14 -12.10
CA GLU A 789 10.15 -37.02 -11.15
C GLU A 789 9.49 -36.92 -9.78
N ILE A 790 9.18 -35.68 -9.34
CA ILE A 790 8.49 -35.39 -8.06
C ILE A 790 7.08 -35.99 -8.08
N GLU A 791 6.29 -35.75 -9.14
CA GLU A 791 4.93 -36.27 -9.25
C GLU A 791 4.89 -37.80 -9.33
N ASN A 792 5.84 -38.42 -10.03
CA ASN A 792 5.97 -39.87 -10.07
C ASN A 792 6.34 -40.46 -8.71
N ALA A 793 7.23 -39.82 -7.97
CA ALA A 793 7.63 -40.26 -6.63
C ALA A 793 6.52 -40.01 -5.58
N TYR A 794 5.74 -38.93 -5.75
CA TYR A 794 4.59 -38.61 -4.93
C TYR A 794 3.39 -39.54 -5.20
N GLY A 795 3.26 -40.02 -6.44
CA GLY A 795 2.23 -40.95 -6.87
C GLY A 795 0.92 -40.35 -7.38
N SER A 796 0.87 -39.01 -7.55
CA SER A 796 -0.25 -38.30 -8.17
C SER A 796 0.19 -36.92 -8.69
N PRO A 797 -0.54 -36.35 -9.67
CA PRO A 797 -0.28 -35.00 -10.15
C PRO A 797 -0.41 -33.97 -9.02
N LEU A 798 0.43 -32.94 -9.08
CA LEU A 798 0.44 -31.79 -8.15
C LEU A 798 0.03 -30.51 -8.88
N GLU A 799 -0.58 -29.59 -8.15
CA GLU A 799 -0.90 -28.24 -8.68
C GLU A 799 0.31 -27.31 -8.48
N TRP A 800 0.95 -26.91 -9.56
CA TRP A 800 2.09 -26.00 -9.55
C TRP A 800 1.64 -24.56 -9.73
N TYR A 801 1.68 -23.80 -8.65
CA TYR A 801 1.11 -22.45 -8.58
C TYR A 801 2.19 -21.37 -8.66
N THR A 802 2.21 -20.63 -9.79
CA THR A 802 2.99 -19.40 -9.96
C THR A 802 2.03 -18.23 -9.88
N SER A 803 2.07 -17.44 -8.80
CA SER A 803 1.15 -16.31 -8.64
C SER A 803 1.31 -15.30 -9.77
N ARG A 804 0.19 -14.86 -10.35
CA ARG A 804 0.16 -13.70 -11.24
C ARG A 804 0.29 -12.43 -10.38
N GLU A 805 1.30 -11.61 -10.69
CA GLU A 805 1.45 -10.19 -10.30
C GLU A 805 1.15 -9.79 -8.85
N LYS A 806 2.06 -9.93 -7.93
CA LYS A 806 2.30 -9.23 -6.64
C LYS A 806 2.67 -10.11 -5.45
N SER A 807 2.75 -11.42 -5.58
CA SER A 807 3.24 -12.31 -4.52
C SER A 807 4.46 -13.07 -5.00
N THR A 808 5.56 -12.99 -4.29
CA THR A 808 6.79 -13.77 -4.52
C THR A 808 6.61 -15.26 -4.17
N ALA A 809 5.49 -15.63 -3.55
CA ALA A 809 5.22 -16.97 -3.08
C ALA A 809 4.95 -17.96 -4.23
N LYS A 810 5.78 -19.01 -4.30
CA LYS A 810 5.64 -20.15 -5.20
C LYS A 810 5.17 -21.35 -4.40
N ARG A 811 4.18 -22.09 -4.88
CA ARG A 811 3.55 -23.19 -4.14
C ARG A 811 3.33 -24.40 -5.04
N ILE A 812 3.52 -25.59 -4.48
CA ILE A 812 3.15 -26.88 -5.09
C ILE A 812 2.11 -27.50 -4.17
N LEU A 813 0.93 -27.83 -4.67
CA LEU A 813 -0.27 -28.07 -3.86
C LEU A 813 -0.92 -29.42 -4.19
N HIS A 814 -1.54 -30.04 -3.19
CA HIS A 814 -2.50 -31.13 -3.34
C HIS A 814 -3.69 -30.92 -2.40
N SER A 815 -4.90 -31.07 -2.88
CA SER A 815 -6.13 -30.75 -2.15
C SER A 815 -7.16 -31.87 -2.23
N ILE A 816 -7.97 -32.02 -1.16
CA ILE A 816 -9.17 -32.86 -1.15
C ILE A 816 -10.36 -32.06 -0.60
N GLU A 817 -11.57 -32.53 -0.92
CA GLU A 817 -12.77 -32.10 -0.20
C GLU A 817 -12.79 -32.73 1.19
N ALA A 818 -12.96 -31.92 2.24
CA ALA A 818 -12.95 -32.37 3.62
C ALA A 818 -13.88 -31.48 4.48
N ASP A 819 -14.86 -32.09 5.11
CA ASP A 819 -15.75 -31.38 6.04
C ASP A 819 -15.13 -31.32 7.44
N ILE A 820 -14.43 -30.23 7.74
CA ILE A 820 -13.80 -29.99 9.03
C ILE A 820 -14.80 -29.59 10.13
N HIS A 821 -16.08 -29.39 9.81
CA HIS A 821 -17.14 -29.15 10.79
C HIS A 821 -17.70 -30.45 11.41
N ASN A 822 -17.30 -31.61 10.87
CA ASN A 822 -17.69 -32.90 11.40
C ASN A 822 -16.48 -33.58 12.11
N PRO A 823 -16.41 -33.54 13.46
CA PRO A 823 -15.31 -34.16 14.21
C PRO A 823 -15.18 -35.67 14.03
N GLU A 824 -16.23 -36.37 13.63
CA GLU A 824 -16.19 -37.82 13.38
C GLU A 824 -15.29 -38.18 12.18
N LEU A 825 -15.07 -37.23 11.28
CA LEU A 825 -14.21 -37.37 10.09
C LEU A 825 -12.75 -37.00 10.38
N TYR A 826 -12.43 -36.44 11.54
CA TYR A 826 -11.09 -35.98 11.88
C TYR A 826 -10.01 -37.09 11.75
N PRO A 827 -10.20 -38.33 12.24
CA PRO A 827 -9.19 -39.35 12.06
C PRO A 827 -8.83 -39.58 10.59
N GLN A 828 -9.82 -39.64 9.69
CA GLN A 828 -9.61 -39.81 8.26
C GLN A 828 -8.85 -38.62 7.63
N HIS A 829 -9.18 -37.39 8.04
CA HIS A 829 -8.50 -36.20 7.60
C HIS A 829 -7.05 -36.16 8.08
N PHE A 830 -6.79 -36.54 9.29
CA PHE A 830 -5.45 -36.61 9.88
C PHE A 830 -4.58 -37.71 9.26
N GLU A 831 -5.12 -38.89 9.03
CA GLU A 831 -4.44 -39.94 8.29
C GLU A 831 -4.06 -39.52 6.88
N TRP A 832 -4.97 -38.80 6.20
CA TRP A 832 -4.69 -38.27 4.88
C TRP A 832 -3.53 -37.29 4.94
N LEU A 833 -3.56 -36.27 5.85
CA LEU A 833 -2.48 -35.30 6.00
C LEU A 833 -1.13 -35.96 6.26
N ILE A 834 -1.07 -36.93 7.16
CA ILE A 834 0.15 -37.65 7.50
C ILE A 834 0.65 -38.47 6.30
N SER A 835 -0.25 -39.18 5.62
CA SER A 835 0.09 -39.96 4.43
C SER A 835 0.64 -39.10 3.31
N GLN A 836 0.00 -37.94 3.04
CA GLN A 836 0.47 -37.02 1.98
C GLN A 836 1.79 -36.33 2.39
N PHE A 837 1.99 -36.06 3.68
CA PHE A 837 3.25 -35.53 4.20
C PHE A 837 4.39 -36.51 3.93
N ASP A 838 4.23 -37.79 4.26
CA ASP A 838 5.24 -38.84 4.05
C ASP A 838 5.59 -39.00 2.57
N LYS A 839 4.58 -39.00 1.71
CA LYS A 839 4.77 -39.09 0.25
C LYS A 839 5.53 -37.88 -0.29
N LEU A 840 5.14 -36.65 0.12
CA LEU A 840 5.78 -35.43 -0.36
C LEU A 840 7.21 -35.32 0.14
N LYS A 841 7.46 -35.63 1.41
CA LYS A 841 8.79 -35.67 2.00
C LYS A 841 9.69 -36.70 1.29
N THR A 842 9.21 -37.92 1.08
CA THR A 842 9.95 -38.97 0.34
C THR A 842 10.25 -38.58 -1.10
N ALA A 843 9.30 -37.91 -1.78
CA ALA A 843 9.51 -37.46 -3.15
C ALA A 843 10.60 -36.39 -3.22
N LEU A 844 10.63 -35.45 -2.27
CA LEU A 844 11.63 -34.39 -2.19
C LEU A 844 13.02 -34.96 -1.81
N GLU A 845 13.11 -35.90 -0.87
CA GLU A 845 14.35 -36.53 -0.49
C GLU A 845 15.01 -37.32 -1.65
N LYS A 846 14.21 -37.99 -2.49
CA LYS A 846 14.70 -38.66 -3.71
C LYS A 846 15.32 -37.71 -4.70
N VAL A 847 14.74 -36.55 -4.85
CA VAL A 847 15.20 -35.51 -5.79
C VAL A 847 16.45 -34.81 -5.26
N ASP A 848 16.49 -34.49 -3.96
CA ASP A 848 17.66 -33.88 -3.33
C ASP A 848 18.86 -34.83 -3.29
N PHE A 849 18.64 -36.15 -3.12
CA PHE A 849 19.69 -37.16 -3.16
C PHE A 849 20.32 -37.29 -4.58
N ASN A 850 19.51 -37.17 -5.63
CA ASN A 850 20.01 -37.20 -7.00
C ASN A 850 20.79 -35.93 -7.39
N ALA A 851 20.44 -34.79 -6.80
CA ALA A 851 21.16 -33.51 -6.98
C ALA A 851 22.54 -33.52 -6.28
N ASN A 852 22.67 -34.16 -5.15
CA ASN A 852 23.93 -34.28 -4.40
C ASN A 852 24.96 -35.20 -5.05
N GLN A 853 24.59 -36.04 -6.02
CA GLN A 853 25.56 -36.81 -6.84
C GLN A 853 26.20 -36.00 -7.96
N SER A 854 25.69 -34.79 -8.28
CA SER A 854 26.18 -33.95 -9.38
C SER A 854 26.96 -32.71 -8.96
N THR A 855 26.99 -32.33 -7.67
CA THR A 855 27.81 -31.21 -7.18
C THR A 855 28.30 -31.46 -5.77
N GLY A 856 29.64 -31.46 -5.59
CA GLY A 856 30.27 -31.69 -4.28
C GLY A 856 29.92 -30.63 -3.24
N VAL A 857 29.62 -31.13 -2.08
CA VAL A 857 29.71 -30.62 -0.71
C VAL A 857 29.60 -29.12 -0.47
N SER A 858 28.49 -28.69 0.17
CA SER A 858 28.53 -27.61 1.16
C SER A 858 27.70 -28.02 2.39
N GLU A 859 28.38 -28.19 3.53
CA GLU A 859 27.78 -28.48 4.82
C GLU A 859 26.85 -27.36 5.31
N SER A 860 25.72 -27.78 5.91
CA SER A 860 24.74 -26.88 6.54
C SER A 860 25.27 -26.39 7.90
N THR A 861 25.42 -25.10 8.08
CA THR A 861 25.76 -24.48 9.36
C THR A 861 24.50 -24.09 10.16
N ALA A 862 23.99 -25.03 11.00
CA ALA A 862 23.23 -24.63 12.17
C ALA A 862 24.16 -23.86 13.12
N LEU A 863 23.65 -22.80 13.82
CA LEU A 863 24.41 -22.05 14.81
C LEU A 863 24.95 -23.01 15.89
N THR A 864 26.26 -23.27 15.83
CA THR A 864 26.92 -24.19 16.78
C THR A 864 27.39 -23.42 18.01
N ASN A 865 27.65 -24.16 19.10
CA ASN A 865 28.23 -23.56 20.30
C ASN A 865 29.61 -22.91 20.02
N GLU A 866 30.38 -23.49 19.09
CA GLU A 866 31.67 -22.93 18.63
C GLU A 866 31.50 -21.58 17.91
N MET A 867 30.46 -21.44 17.12
CA MET A 867 30.15 -20.13 16.46
C MET A 867 29.84 -19.03 17.49
N THR A 868 29.14 -19.38 18.58
CA THR A 868 28.86 -18.46 19.67
C THR A 868 30.12 -17.99 20.37
N ALA A 869 31.05 -18.90 20.62
CA ALA A 869 32.36 -18.62 21.27
C ALA A 869 33.19 -17.66 20.41
N VAL A 870 33.26 -17.90 19.09
CA VAL A 870 33.97 -17.02 18.14
C VAL A 870 33.27 -15.65 18.06
N ALA A 871 31.94 -15.63 18.00
CA ALA A 871 31.18 -14.37 17.96
C ALA A 871 31.41 -13.54 19.24
N TYR A 872 31.47 -14.17 20.41
CA TYR A 872 31.80 -13.51 21.65
C TYR A 872 33.22 -12.93 21.63
N GLU A 873 34.24 -13.75 21.26
CA GLU A 873 35.63 -13.35 21.20
C GLU A 873 35.85 -12.11 20.31
N VAL A 874 35.25 -12.13 19.14
CA VAL A 874 35.39 -11.03 18.17
C VAL A 874 34.60 -9.81 18.62
N SER A 875 33.40 -9.98 19.19
CA SER A 875 32.60 -8.86 19.74
C SER A 875 33.33 -8.16 20.89
N LYS A 876 34.06 -8.91 21.71
CA LYS A 876 34.96 -8.38 22.73
C LYS A 876 36.04 -7.51 22.13
N LYS A 877 36.71 -7.97 21.06
CA LYS A 877 37.76 -7.20 20.35
C LYS A 877 37.20 -5.88 19.75
N VAL A 878 35.97 -5.94 19.26
CA VAL A 878 35.28 -4.75 18.73
C VAL A 878 34.96 -3.77 19.84
N PHE A 879 34.50 -4.26 21.01
CA PHE A 879 34.23 -3.41 22.17
C PHE A 879 35.48 -2.75 22.73
N GLU A 880 36.62 -3.47 22.75
CA GLU A 880 37.92 -3.01 23.19
C GLU A 880 38.61 -2.08 22.16
N GLY A 881 38.02 -1.86 20.98
CA GLY A 881 38.53 -1.00 19.92
C GLY A 881 39.74 -1.58 19.16
N SER A 882 40.07 -2.85 19.38
CA SER A 882 41.21 -3.53 18.70
C SER A 882 40.89 -4.01 17.29
N VAL A 883 39.58 -4.11 16.95
CA VAL A 883 39.06 -4.50 15.63
C VAL A 883 37.86 -3.60 15.27
N GLY A 884 37.80 -3.12 14.04
CA GLY A 884 36.65 -2.35 13.55
C GLY A 884 35.41 -3.23 13.45
N ARG A 885 34.21 -2.64 13.63
CA ARG A 885 32.93 -3.39 13.62
C ARG A 885 32.71 -4.18 12.32
N SER A 886 33.00 -3.60 11.17
CA SER A 886 32.88 -4.27 9.86
C SER A 886 33.88 -5.42 9.74
N GLU A 887 35.11 -5.18 10.14
CA GLU A 887 36.17 -6.18 10.13
C GLU A 887 35.87 -7.33 11.10
N GLY A 888 35.35 -7.03 12.31
CA GLY A 888 34.88 -8.04 13.26
C GLY A 888 33.75 -8.90 12.70
N LYS A 889 32.78 -8.27 12.03
CA LYS A 889 31.71 -9.01 11.34
C LYS A 889 32.28 -9.98 10.29
N ASP A 890 33.22 -9.52 9.46
CA ASP A 890 33.84 -10.33 8.41
C ASP A 890 34.74 -11.44 9.01
N GLU A 891 35.38 -11.18 10.16
CA GLU A 891 36.14 -12.20 10.91
C GLU A 891 35.22 -13.30 11.45
N ILE A 892 34.06 -12.97 12.02
CA ILE A 892 33.08 -13.97 12.47
C ILE A 892 32.63 -14.81 11.29
N VAL A 893 32.21 -14.18 10.18
CA VAL A 893 31.75 -14.87 8.97
C VAL A 893 32.83 -15.83 8.45
N ARG A 894 34.07 -15.36 8.32
CA ARG A 894 35.19 -16.16 7.82
C ARG A 894 35.53 -17.35 8.71
N ARG A 895 35.51 -17.16 10.05
CA ARG A 895 35.91 -18.21 11.02
C ARG A 895 34.82 -19.24 11.27
N THR A 896 33.55 -18.84 11.10
CA THR A 896 32.42 -19.66 11.52
C THR A 896 31.48 -20.08 10.38
N GLY A 897 31.55 -19.41 9.23
CA GLY A 897 30.54 -19.57 8.19
C GLY A 897 29.15 -18.99 8.55
N MET A 898 29.04 -18.24 9.67
CA MET A 898 27.80 -17.54 10.05
C MET A 898 27.44 -16.52 8.98
N ASN A 899 26.13 -16.32 8.69
CA ASN A 899 25.73 -15.29 7.76
C ASN A 899 26.07 -13.88 8.31
N ALA A 900 26.38 -12.93 7.42
CA ALA A 900 26.84 -11.62 7.79
C ALA A 900 25.83 -10.81 8.64
N GLY A 901 24.52 -11.03 8.46
CA GLY A 901 23.47 -10.41 9.27
C GLY A 901 23.56 -10.89 10.73
N SER A 902 23.57 -12.21 10.94
CA SER A 902 23.70 -12.79 12.29
C SER A 902 25.03 -12.40 12.96
N ALA A 903 26.14 -12.39 12.24
CA ALA A 903 27.42 -11.93 12.77
C ALA A 903 27.37 -10.46 13.25
N GLY A 904 26.73 -9.59 12.48
CA GLY A 904 26.50 -8.20 12.87
C GLY A 904 25.56 -8.05 14.08
N ASP A 905 24.53 -8.90 14.18
CA ASP A 905 23.60 -8.91 15.32
C ASP A 905 24.32 -9.33 16.61
N TYR A 906 25.16 -10.37 16.60
CA TYR A 906 25.95 -10.79 17.77
C TYR A 906 26.85 -9.67 18.31
N ILE A 907 27.52 -8.92 17.44
CA ILE A 907 28.33 -7.76 17.83
C ILE A 907 27.45 -6.67 18.44
N THR A 908 26.31 -6.36 17.81
CA THR A 908 25.37 -5.33 18.28
C THR A 908 24.85 -5.65 19.67
N ASP A 909 24.44 -6.90 19.88
CA ASP A 909 23.85 -7.35 21.12
C ASP A 909 24.89 -7.37 22.25
N PHE A 910 26.14 -7.76 21.94
CA PHE A 910 27.24 -7.67 22.89
C PHE A 910 27.52 -6.24 23.33
N LEU A 911 27.62 -5.30 22.39
CA LEU A 911 27.85 -3.88 22.68
C LEU A 911 26.71 -3.29 23.53
N ALA A 912 25.47 -3.64 23.23
CA ALA A 912 24.31 -3.25 24.00
C ALA A 912 24.35 -3.84 25.42
N MET A 913 24.75 -5.09 25.58
CA MET A 913 24.95 -5.74 26.88
C MET A 913 26.00 -5.02 27.73
N MET A 914 27.13 -4.67 27.13
CA MET A 914 28.21 -3.96 27.83
C MET A 914 27.82 -2.55 28.27
N ASN A 915 26.88 -1.91 27.55
CA ASN A 915 26.36 -0.57 27.84
C ASN A 915 25.11 -0.59 28.75
N GLY A 916 24.45 -1.71 28.92
CA GLY A 916 23.16 -1.80 29.61
C GLY A 916 22.00 -1.24 28.81
N GLU A 917 22.12 -1.26 27.49
CA GLU A 917 21.16 -0.71 26.52
C GLU A 917 20.24 -1.81 25.95
N LYS A 918 19.12 -1.37 25.38
CA LYS A 918 18.17 -2.27 24.73
C LYS A 918 18.74 -2.75 23.38
N TYR A 919 18.67 -4.04 23.10
CA TYR A 919 18.90 -4.59 21.78
C TYR A 919 17.59 -5.18 21.19
N THR A 920 17.57 -5.43 19.88
CA THR A 920 16.33 -5.75 19.14
C THR A 920 16.32 -7.15 18.52
N ARG A 921 17.49 -7.78 18.39
CA ARG A 921 17.60 -9.15 17.88
C ARG A 921 17.71 -10.12 19.02
N THR A 922 17.20 -11.33 18.83
CA THR A 922 17.11 -12.32 19.91
C THR A 922 18.20 -13.36 19.74
N LEU A 923 19.12 -13.42 20.69
CA LEU A 923 20.08 -14.52 20.82
C LEU A 923 19.35 -15.78 21.35
N ASN A 924 19.79 -16.98 20.97
CA ASN A 924 19.24 -18.21 21.55
C ASN A 924 19.63 -18.37 23.02
N GLU A 925 19.03 -19.36 23.75
CA GLU A 925 19.24 -19.52 25.16
C GLU A 925 20.72 -19.80 25.52
N TYR A 926 21.39 -20.64 24.72
CA TYR A 926 22.81 -20.93 24.90
C TYR A 926 23.68 -19.67 24.74
N SER A 927 23.50 -18.93 23.65
CA SER A 927 24.30 -17.75 23.38
C SER A 927 24.07 -16.63 24.41
N THR A 928 22.84 -16.49 24.91
CA THR A 928 22.53 -15.53 25.97
C THR A 928 23.28 -15.87 27.27
N ARG A 929 23.25 -17.16 27.67
CA ARG A 929 23.97 -17.63 28.86
C ARG A 929 25.48 -17.49 28.68
N TYR A 930 25.99 -17.94 27.56
CA TYR A 930 27.42 -17.89 27.23
C TYR A 930 27.95 -16.44 27.33
N PHE A 931 27.21 -15.47 26.78
CA PHE A 931 27.60 -14.06 26.83
C PHE A 931 27.60 -13.52 28.27
N LEU A 932 26.58 -13.80 29.04
CA LEU A 932 26.48 -13.32 30.42
C LEU A 932 27.59 -13.94 31.33
N GLU A 933 27.90 -15.24 31.17
CA GLU A 933 28.97 -15.91 31.92
C GLU A 933 30.33 -15.32 31.60
N HIS A 934 30.67 -15.19 30.31
CA HIS A 934 31.97 -14.67 29.90
C HIS A 934 32.12 -13.15 30.10
N ILE A 935 31.00 -12.38 30.00
CA ILE A 935 31.04 -10.95 30.43
C ILE A 935 31.36 -10.86 31.92
N ARG A 936 30.81 -11.75 32.74
CA ARG A 936 31.15 -11.78 34.16
C ARG A 936 32.61 -12.14 34.40
N GLU A 937 33.14 -13.14 33.71
CA GLU A 937 34.53 -13.59 33.79
C GLU A 937 35.52 -12.54 33.34
N ASP A 938 35.25 -11.90 32.18
CA ASP A 938 36.17 -10.97 31.56
C ASP A 938 36.11 -9.52 32.15
N TYR A 939 34.92 -9.07 32.57
CA TYR A 939 34.67 -7.67 32.97
C TYR A 939 34.09 -7.51 34.36
N GLY A 940 33.83 -8.64 35.07
CA GLY A 940 33.36 -8.63 36.44
C GLY A 940 31.86 -8.32 36.66
N VAL A 941 31.44 -8.28 37.90
CA VAL A 941 30.05 -8.12 38.33
C VAL A 941 29.42 -6.78 37.84
N PRO A 942 30.12 -5.66 37.79
CA PRO A 942 29.52 -4.42 37.27
C PRO A 942 29.10 -4.50 35.80
N ALA A 943 29.88 -5.18 34.96
CA ALA A 943 29.52 -5.41 33.55
C ALA A 943 28.38 -6.42 33.41
N LEU A 944 28.41 -7.49 34.22
CA LEU A 944 27.28 -8.43 34.27
C LEU A 944 25.97 -7.73 34.60
N LYS A 945 25.97 -6.80 35.58
CA LYS A 945 24.78 -6.03 35.96
C LYS A 945 24.19 -5.23 34.79
N LYS A 946 25.06 -4.62 33.96
CA LYS A 946 24.65 -3.95 32.74
C LYS A 946 24.07 -4.92 31.71
N ALA A 947 24.74 -6.05 31.49
CA ALA A 947 24.30 -7.06 30.53
C ALA A 947 22.95 -7.67 30.91
N VAL A 948 22.73 -8.00 32.19
CA VAL A 948 21.43 -8.46 32.71
C VAL A 948 20.34 -7.40 32.51
N THR A 949 20.67 -6.11 32.75
CA THR A 949 19.76 -4.99 32.49
C THR A 949 19.41 -4.89 31.01
N ALA A 950 20.35 -5.08 30.09
CA ALA A 950 20.12 -5.10 28.66
C ALA A 950 19.20 -6.25 28.24
N CYS A 951 19.42 -7.46 28.78
CA CYS A 951 18.55 -8.63 28.54
C CYS A 951 17.11 -8.39 29.05
N SER A 952 16.96 -7.78 30.22
CA SER A 952 15.64 -7.40 30.76
C SER A 952 14.92 -6.39 29.86
N LYS A 953 15.62 -5.35 29.38
CA LYS A 953 15.09 -4.37 28.44
C LYS A 953 14.72 -4.99 27.10
N HIS A 954 15.50 -5.96 26.61
CA HIS A 954 15.19 -6.72 25.41
C HIS A 954 13.94 -7.58 25.58
N ALA A 955 13.79 -8.33 26.68
CA ALA A 955 12.60 -9.12 26.97
C ALA A 955 11.33 -8.23 27.03
N ALA A 956 11.42 -7.09 27.72
CA ALA A 956 10.33 -6.11 27.78
C ALA A 956 9.98 -5.55 26.39
N TYR A 957 10.97 -5.22 25.58
CA TYR A 957 10.77 -4.75 24.19
C TYR A 957 10.11 -5.82 23.34
N TYR A 958 10.58 -7.07 23.40
CA TYR A 958 10.03 -8.16 22.62
C TYR A 958 8.54 -8.42 22.94
N ALA A 959 8.18 -8.31 24.21
CA ALA A 959 6.79 -8.42 24.66
C ALA A 959 5.88 -7.34 24.04
N THR A 960 6.43 -6.16 23.68
CA THR A 960 5.67 -5.09 23.02
C THR A 960 5.40 -5.36 21.53
N LEU A 961 6.14 -6.28 20.89
CA LEU A 961 6.01 -6.58 19.46
C LEU A 961 4.84 -7.54 19.13
N GLY A 962 4.12 -8.03 20.13
CA GLY A 962 3.00 -8.94 19.93
C GLY A 962 3.38 -10.37 19.55
N HIS A 963 4.67 -10.72 19.59
CA HIS A 963 5.19 -12.07 19.30
C HIS A 963 5.26 -13.02 20.52
N GLY A 964 4.69 -12.62 21.66
CA GLY A 964 4.73 -13.37 22.91
C GLY A 964 5.84 -12.88 23.84
N ARG A 965 6.11 -13.65 24.91
CA ARG A 965 7.16 -13.35 25.91
C ARG A 965 8.38 -14.25 25.69
N LEU A 966 9.58 -13.71 25.88
CA LEU A 966 10.84 -14.46 25.85
C LEU A 966 11.09 -15.15 27.22
N ALA A 967 10.29 -16.15 27.54
CA ALA A 967 10.30 -16.81 28.84
C ALA A 967 11.69 -17.35 29.25
N TYR A 968 12.52 -17.79 28.30
CA TYR A 968 13.88 -18.22 28.63
C TYR A 968 14.80 -17.03 28.96
N VAL A 969 14.66 -15.88 28.31
CA VAL A 969 15.45 -14.68 28.66
C VAL A 969 15.03 -14.15 30.02
N GLU A 970 13.73 -14.10 30.31
CA GLU A 970 13.21 -13.68 31.63
C GLU A 970 13.77 -14.60 32.74
N ARG A 971 13.75 -15.91 32.56
CA ARG A 971 14.32 -16.89 33.49
C ARG A 971 15.85 -16.70 33.68
N ILE A 972 16.59 -16.45 32.59
CA ILE A 972 18.01 -16.13 32.65
C ILE A 972 18.26 -14.82 33.42
N VAL A 973 17.47 -13.80 33.17
CA VAL A 973 17.57 -12.52 33.90
C VAL A 973 17.35 -12.72 35.40
N GLU A 974 16.35 -13.49 35.84
CA GLU A 974 16.10 -13.82 37.24
C GLU A 974 17.27 -14.63 37.85
N GLU A 975 17.80 -15.62 37.14
CA GLU A 975 18.93 -16.45 37.59
C GLU A 975 20.18 -15.58 37.81
N TYR A 976 20.54 -14.76 36.84
CA TYR A 976 21.75 -13.93 36.93
C TYR A 976 21.59 -12.66 37.80
N ALA A 977 20.38 -12.21 38.09
CA ALA A 977 20.12 -11.12 39.03
C ALA A 977 20.67 -11.44 40.42
N ASN A 978 20.60 -12.74 40.83
CA ASN A 978 21.13 -13.16 42.12
C ASN A 978 22.66 -13.08 42.23
N TYR A 979 23.39 -13.03 41.12
CA TYR A 979 24.84 -12.80 41.08
C TYR A 979 25.25 -11.32 40.98
N THR A 980 24.28 -10.42 40.92
CA THR A 980 24.52 -8.97 40.78
C THR A 980 24.19 -8.18 42.07
N VAL A 981 23.74 -8.86 43.13
CA VAL A 981 23.51 -8.30 44.48
C VAL A 981 24.83 -8.34 45.32
#